data_ef0f7b0d757e81b450edb2949d0a3836
#
_entry.id   ef0f7b0d757e81b450edb2949d0a3836
#
_cell.length_a   1.000
_cell.length_b   1.000
_cell.length_c   1.000
_cell.angle_alpha   90.00
_cell.angle_beta   90.00
_cell.angle_gamma   90.00
#
_symmetry.space_group_name_H-M   'P 1'
#
loop_
_entity.id
_entity.type
_entity.pdbx_description
1 polymer ?
#
loop_
_entity_poly.entity_id
_entity_poly.type
_entity_poly.pdbx_seq_one_letter_code
_entity_poly.pdbx_strand_id
1 'polypeptide(L)'
;MTGRDGPDNGTAFTGVRIICGIVGLLARGEGDPVAAVRRQCDSIVHRGPDDEGLYGEPGFAFGMRRLSILDIAGGHQPFRSPDDRFVLMFNGEIYNFAALRAELAAAGRVFRSSGDAEVILAGYERWGAEVFGRLDGMFAVAIWDRQARRLVLARDPVGIKPLYYSDQPAGFAFASELQALTLLPGFHWTTDPRAQLDYFRFGHVRTPRTIHAEARTLPPGHILTVTRGAEPELTAYWTPRYTPAPPLPPEEWVERFRRTWLDTVAEQMVADVEVGAFLSGGIDSSAVVAAMTRVSDRPVRSFTIGFPDPRYDESRHAEAVAAALGTVHTTRTLDLVGAQDLLPTVAASYAEPFADPSMVPTWYVSRVAAEQVKVALSGDGGDELFFGYKRHATERRVGALPAPLRHAARAIGAVPTLPWRRANETVQRWTRTAASAGLPCGVSRFFAKLQITSPGLRAQVFAPEFLAMDGDPRGEIARLRAEYFPNSTALSADTLEQFALCDLALNLPGAMLTKVDRASMAHSLEVRVPMLGQKMVELALAMPAAMKLDGTTGKKVVRQAIAPWLPAGLFDRRKQGFQMPLSAWFAGDFGRYAEMLWRESGARDEGIWRRSAVDGLFADHRAGKRDHSRFLYALAVYCLWKARVRPAS
;
A
#
# COMPACT_ATOMS: atom_id res chain seq x y z
N MET A 1 54.14 11.51 6.65
CA MET A 1 53.77 10.72 5.46
C MET A 1 52.35 10.24 5.69
N THR A 2 51.42 10.93 5.09
CA THR A 2 49.98 10.85 5.34
C THR A 2 49.32 10.09 4.19
N GLY A 3 48.84 8.90 4.47
CA GLY A 3 47.96 8.15 3.55
C GLY A 3 46.54 8.68 3.62
N ARG A 4 46.05 9.30 2.54
CA ARG A 4 44.64 9.60 2.34
C ARG A 4 43.99 8.36 1.70
N ASP A 5 43.14 7.71 2.45
CA ASP A 5 42.24 6.71 1.88
C ASP A 5 41.10 7.44 1.14
N GLY A 6 41.05 7.18 -0.16
CA GLY A 6 40.01 7.69 -1.05
C GLY A 6 38.67 6.91 -0.88
N PRO A 7 37.56 7.43 -1.40
CA PRO A 7 36.26 6.80 -1.24
C PRO A 7 36.21 5.47 -2.01
N ASP A 8 35.75 4.46 -1.31
CA ASP A 8 35.59 3.09 -1.78
C ASP A 8 34.63 3.04 -2.97
N ASN A 9 35.16 2.75 -4.14
CA ASN A 9 34.43 2.55 -5.39
C ASN A 9 33.61 1.27 -5.30
N GLY A 10 32.32 1.41 -5.55
CA GLY A 10 31.30 0.41 -5.73
C GLY A 10 31.73 -1.03 -5.93
N THR A 11 31.70 -1.81 -4.87
CA THR A 11 31.64 -3.27 -4.98
C THR A 11 30.25 -3.65 -5.53
N ALA A 12 30.25 -4.10 -6.78
CA ALA A 12 29.09 -4.77 -7.39
C ALA A 12 28.68 -5.94 -6.50
N PHE A 13 27.53 -5.82 -5.84
CA PHE A 13 26.95 -6.90 -5.05
C PHE A 13 26.44 -8.00 -5.98
N THR A 14 27.22 -9.04 -6.18
CA THR A 14 26.81 -10.32 -6.81
C THR A 14 26.10 -11.21 -5.78
N GLY A 15 25.01 -10.73 -5.21
CA GLY A 15 24.13 -11.51 -4.35
C GLY A 15 22.73 -11.50 -4.95
N VAL A 16 22.32 -12.59 -5.54
CA VAL A 16 20.98 -12.80 -6.13
C VAL A 16 19.95 -12.75 -5.00
N ARG A 17 18.97 -11.82 -5.03
CA ARG A 17 17.92 -11.63 -4.04
C ARG A 17 16.55 -11.46 -4.71
N ILE A 18 15.49 -11.98 -4.12
CA ILE A 18 14.37 -12.55 -4.89
C ILE A 18 13.00 -12.32 -4.28
N ILE A 19 11.95 -11.92 -5.05
CA ILE A 19 10.50 -11.94 -4.75
C ILE A 19 9.63 -12.00 -6.01
N CYS A 20 8.32 -12.54 -5.88
CA CYS A 20 7.44 -12.84 -7.00
C CYS A 20 6.82 -11.61 -7.69
N GLY A 21 6.60 -11.73 -8.99
CA GLY A 21 5.76 -10.87 -9.80
C GLY A 21 5.24 -11.66 -10.99
N ILE A 22 3.97 -11.44 -11.36
CA ILE A 22 3.31 -12.08 -12.50
C ILE A 22 3.00 -11.08 -13.60
N VAL A 23 3.08 -11.52 -14.84
CA VAL A 23 2.77 -10.74 -16.04
C VAL A 23 2.09 -11.62 -17.08
N GLY A 24 1.35 -11.04 -18.03
CA GLY A 24 0.78 -11.83 -19.13
C GLY A 24 0.10 -10.99 -20.19
N LEU A 25 -0.10 -11.65 -21.35
CA LEU A 25 -0.70 -11.06 -22.54
C LEU A 25 -1.62 -12.08 -23.25
N LEU A 26 -2.89 -11.72 -23.42
CA LEU A 26 -3.82 -12.34 -24.34
C LEU A 26 -3.89 -11.46 -25.60
N ALA A 27 -3.09 -11.82 -26.60
CA ALA A 27 -2.94 -11.04 -27.84
C ALA A 27 -4.18 -11.14 -28.74
N ARG A 28 -4.54 -10.03 -29.39
CA ARG A 28 -5.64 -9.97 -30.39
C ARG A 28 -5.15 -9.88 -31.83
N GLY A 29 -3.85 -9.64 -32.05
CA GLY A 29 -3.21 -9.51 -33.35
C GLY A 29 -2.14 -10.55 -33.61
N GLU A 30 -1.46 -10.41 -34.77
CA GLU A 30 -0.25 -11.17 -35.08
C GLU A 30 0.92 -10.67 -34.22
N GLY A 31 1.67 -11.59 -33.64
CA GLY A 31 2.83 -11.30 -32.82
C GLY A 31 3.20 -12.48 -31.94
N ASP A 32 4.39 -12.45 -31.39
CA ASP A 32 4.86 -13.46 -30.44
C ASP A 32 4.55 -12.99 -28.98
N PRO A 33 3.47 -13.49 -28.34
CA PRO A 33 3.15 -13.12 -26.97
C PRO A 33 4.22 -13.57 -25.98
N VAL A 34 4.97 -14.64 -26.28
CA VAL A 34 6.03 -15.15 -25.40
C VAL A 34 7.19 -14.16 -25.33
N ALA A 35 7.64 -13.63 -26.48
CA ALA A 35 8.70 -12.62 -26.50
C ALA A 35 8.27 -11.32 -25.80
N ALA A 36 7.01 -10.92 -25.94
CA ALA A 36 6.46 -9.74 -25.24
C ALA A 36 6.43 -9.95 -23.72
N VAL A 37 5.93 -11.10 -23.27
CA VAL A 37 5.88 -11.46 -21.84
C VAL A 37 7.28 -11.61 -21.25
N ARG A 38 8.26 -12.14 -21.99
CA ARG A 38 9.64 -12.21 -21.51
C ARG A 38 10.20 -10.82 -21.21
N ARG A 39 9.98 -9.82 -22.08
CA ARG A 39 10.38 -8.42 -21.78
C ARG A 39 9.68 -7.85 -20.55
N GLN A 40 8.42 -8.21 -20.31
CA GLN A 40 7.73 -7.84 -19.07
C GLN A 40 8.40 -8.50 -17.86
N CYS A 41 8.72 -9.80 -17.92
CA CYS A 41 9.45 -10.51 -16.85
C CYS A 41 10.79 -9.85 -16.55
N ASP A 42 11.55 -9.46 -17.59
CA ASP A 42 12.86 -8.81 -17.43
C ASP A 42 12.74 -7.45 -16.71
N SER A 43 11.65 -6.73 -16.89
CA SER A 43 11.41 -5.44 -16.22
C SER A 43 11.09 -5.55 -14.72
N ILE A 44 10.69 -6.74 -14.27
CA ILE A 44 10.33 -7.02 -12.87
C ILE A 44 11.31 -7.99 -12.17
N VAL A 45 12.54 -8.12 -12.69
CA VAL A 45 13.58 -9.00 -12.09
C VAL A 45 13.83 -8.65 -10.63
N HIS A 46 13.77 -7.37 -10.25
CA HIS A 46 13.90 -6.93 -8.86
C HIS A 46 12.85 -7.54 -7.93
N ARG A 47 11.70 -7.99 -8.46
CA ARG A 47 10.67 -8.72 -7.72
C ARG A 47 10.93 -10.21 -7.62
N GLY A 48 11.78 -10.81 -8.44
CA GLY A 48 11.99 -12.25 -8.46
C GLY A 48 13.18 -12.70 -9.29
N PRO A 49 14.44 -12.59 -8.81
CA PRO A 49 15.59 -13.10 -9.56
C PRO A 49 15.98 -14.57 -9.30
N ASP A 50 15.33 -15.36 -8.33
CA ASP A 50 15.74 -16.77 -8.10
C ASP A 50 15.31 -17.66 -9.24
N ASP A 51 14.11 -17.43 -9.75
CA ASP A 51 13.50 -18.33 -10.70
C ASP A 51 12.61 -17.56 -11.67
N GLU A 52 12.50 -18.08 -12.88
CA GLU A 52 11.64 -17.55 -13.94
C GLU A 52 10.73 -18.66 -14.43
N GLY A 53 9.42 -18.38 -14.42
CA GLY A 53 8.45 -19.24 -15.08
C GLY A 53 7.87 -18.57 -16.31
N LEU A 54 7.76 -19.31 -17.40
CA LEU A 54 7.17 -18.82 -18.65
C LEU A 54 6.27 -19.90 -19.25
N TYR A 55 5.08 -19.53 -19.66
CA TYR A 55 4.16 -20.36 -20.41
C TYR A 55 3.64 -19.60 -21.62
N GLY A 56 3.48 -20.30 -22.74
CA GLY A 56 2.92 -19.72 -23.94
C GLY A 56 2.22 -20.75 -24.81
N GLU A 57 1.17 -20.30 -25.48
CA GLU A 57 0.47 -20.97 -26.57
C GLU A 57 -0.05 -19.94 -27.58
N PRO A 58 -0.54 -20.33 -28.76
CA PRO A 58 -0.99 -19.36 -29.79
C PRO A 58 -2.00 -18.33 -29.25
N GLY A 59 -1.58 -17.05 -29.24
CA GLY A 59 -2.37 -15.92 -28.78
C GLY A 59 -2.38 -15.67 -27.28
N PHE A 60 -1.70 -16.48 -26.47
CA PHE A 60 -1.59 -16.26 -25.03
C PHE A 60 -0.21 -16.59 -24.48
N ALA A 61 0.30 -15.75 -23.64
CA ALA A 61 1.44 -16.06 -22.79
C ALA A 61 1.30 -15.39 -21.42
N PHE A 62 1.87 -16.01 -20.40
CA PHE A 62 2.10 -15.38 -19.11
C PHE A 62 3.41 -15.86 -18.50
N GLY A 63 3.94 -15.08 -17.58
CA GLY A 63 5.23 -15.35 -16.98
C GLY A 63 5.31 -14.81 -15.57
N MET A 64 6.32 -15.25 -14.86
CA MET A 64 6.61 -14.77 -13.52
C MET A 64 8.11 -14.67 -13.26
N ARG A 65 8.43 -13.85 -12.28
CA ARG A 65 9.67 -13.91 -11.50
C ARG A 65 9.31 -14.39 -10.11
N ARG A 66 10.07 -15.36 -9.55
CA ARG A 66 9.76 -16.01 -8.29
C ARG A 66 10.77 -15.70 -7.19
N LEU A 67 10.28 -15.40 -5.97
CA LEU A 67 11.02 -15.56 -4.73
C LEU A 67 10.76 -16.97 -4.16
N SER A 68 11.79 -17.66 -3.80
CA SER A 68 11.69 -18.93 -3.09
C SER A 68 11.67 -18.69 -1.58
N ILE A 69 10.46 -18.62 -1.00
CA ILE A 69 10.21 -18.48 0.44
C ILE A 69 9.69 -19.78 1.02
N LEU A 70 8.72 -20.40 0.34
CA LEU A 70 8.08 -21.65 0.72
C LEU A 70 8.22 -22.65 -0.42
N ASP A 71 8.49 -23.94 -0.09
CA ASP A 71 8.73 -25.02 -1.04
C ASP A 71 9.78 -24.64 -2.09
N ILE A 72 11.00 -24.39 -1.63
CA ILE A 72 12.10 -23.90 -2.48
C ILE A 72 12.31 -24.82 -3.70
N ALA A 73 12.27 -26.12 -3.53
CA ALA A 73 12.52 -27.10 -4.59
C ALA A 73 11.30 -27.41 -5.46
N GLY A 74 10.09 -27.49 -4.86
CA GLY A 74 8.86 -27.92 -5.55
C GLY A 74 7.98 -26.78 -6.04
N GLY A 75 8.26 -25.54 -5.63
CA GLY A 75 7.41 -24.37 -5.91
C GLY A 75 7.66 -23.70 -7.26
N HIS A 76 8.40 -24.29 -8.21
CA HIS A 76 8.57 -23.75 -9.56
C HIS A 76 7.23 -23.61 -10.29
N GLN A 77 7.02 -22.45 -10.92
CA GLN A 77 5.80 -22.15 -11.67
C GLN A 77 6.08 -22.04 -13.17
N PRO A 78 5.09 -22.31 -14.04
CA PRO A 78 3.66 -22.47 -13.76
C PRO A 78 3.29 -23.84 -13.20
N PHE A 79 2.29 -23.85 -12.31
CA PHE A 79 1.63 -25.10 -11.91
C PHE A 79 0.59 -25.51 -12.95
N ARG A 80 0.47 -26.82 -13.22
CA ARG A 80 -0.53 -27.37 -14.15
C ARG A 80 -1.42 -28.39 -13.45
N SER A 81 -2.71 -28.39 -13.79
CA SER A 81 -3.63 -29.45 -13.38
C SER A 81 -3.22 -30.80 -13.96
N PRO A 82 -3.59 -31.93 -13.34
CA PRO A 82 -3.22 -33.26 -13.84
C PRO A 82 -3.71 -33.57 -15.27
N ASP A 83 -4.84 -32.97 -15.66
CA ASP A 83 -5.41 -33.07 -17.01
C ASP A 83 -4.88 -32.00 -17.98
N ASP A 84 -3.91 -31.21 -17.54
CA ASP A 84 -3.29 -30.10 -18.30
C ASP A 84 -4.30 -29.03 -18.78
N ARG A 85 -5.48 -28.95 -18.18
CA ARG A 85 -6.50 -27.97 -18.51
C ARG A 85 -6.20 -26.61 -17.94
N PHE A 86 -5.85 -26.54 -16.65
CA PHE A 86 -5.58 -25.29 -15.96
C PHE A 86 -4.08 -25.07 -15.77
N VAL A 87 -3.64 -23.85 -16.02
CA VAL A 87 -2.27 -23.40 -15.78
C VAL A 87 -2.31 -22.19 -14.85
N LEU A 88 -1.56 -22.23 -13.74
CA LEU A 88 -1.57 -21.21 -12.68
C LEU A 88 -0.22 -20.51 -12.60
N MET A 89 -0.25 -19.19 -12.48
CA MET A 89 0.81 -18.36 -11.92
C MET A 89 0.30 -17.54 -10.73
N PHE A 90 1.13 -17.41 -9.72
CA PHE A 90 0.76 -16.88 -8.42
C PHE A 90 1.88 -16.05 -7.81
N ASN A 91 1.53 -14.88 -7.32
CA ASN A 91 2.40 -13.99 -6.56
C ASN A 91 1.75 -13.76 -5.20
N GLY A 92 2.30 -14.33 -4.13
CA GLY A 92 1.75 -14.18 -2.79
C GLY A 92 2.07 -15.35 -1.87
N GLU A 93 1.31 -15.45 -0.79
CA GLU A 93 1.35 -16.50 0.22
C GLU A 93 -0.08 -16.79 0.70
N ILE A 94 -0.43 -18.09 0.81
CA ILE A 94 -1.71 -18.55 1.35
C ILE A 94 -1.47 -19.19 2.72
N TYR A 95 -1.82 -18.49 3.77
CA TYR A 95 -1.48 -18.88 5.14
C TYR A 95 -2.25 -20.12 5.64
N ASN A 96 -3.49 -20.30 5.18
CA ASN A 96 -4.31 -21.48 5.53
C ASN A 96 -4.13 -22.67 4.57
N PHE A 97 -3.06 -22.69 3.75
CA PHE A 97 -2.85 -23.73 2.73
C PHE A 97 -2.81 -25.14 3.31
N ALA A 98 -2.27 -25.34 4.52
CA ALA A 98 -2.17 -26.65 5.14
C ALA A 98 -3.56 -27.25 5.44
N ALA A 99 -4.50 -26.45 5.93
CA ALA A 99 -5.87 -26.88 6.19
C ALA A 99 -6.62 -27.20 4.88
N LEU A 100 -6.49 -26.33 3.87
CA LEU A 100 -7.08 -26.59 2.54
C LEU A 100 -6.49 -27.82 1.86
N ARG A 101 -5.19 -28.01 1.99
CA ARG A 101 -4.49 -29.22 1.50
C ARG A 101 -5.07 -30.48 2.12
N ALA A 102 -5.26 -30.49 3.45
CA ALA A 102 -5.83 -31.63 4.16
C ALA A 102 -7.27 -31.93 3.69
N GLU A 103 -8.11 -30.91 3.50
CA GLU A 103 -9.48 -31.04 2.96
C GLU A 103 -9.47 -31.63 1.54
N LEU A 104 -8.62 -31.11 0.66
CA LEU A 104 -8.51 -31.59 -0.71
C LEU A 104 -7.92 -33.01 -0.80
N ALA A 105 -6.95 -33.34 0.05
CA ALA A 105 -6.38 -34.70 0.13
C ALA A 105 -7.41 -35.70 0.62
N ALA A 106 -8.22 -35.36 1.62
CA ALA A 106 -9.35 -36.18 2.09
C ALA A 106 -10.39 -36.42 0.98
N ALA A 107 -10.49 -35.48 0.02
CA ALA A 107 -11.34 -35.61 -1.16
C ALA A 107 -10.67 -36.35 -2.34
N GLY A 108 -9.50 -36.96 -2.12
CA GLY A 108 -8.79 -37.79 -3.11
C GLY A 108 -7.74 -37.06 -3.95
N ARG A 109 -7.43 -35.76 -3.66
CA ARG A 109 -6.37 -35.05 -4.37
C ARG A 109 -4.99 -35.56 -3.94
N VAL A 110 -4.15 -35.90 -4.93
CA VAL A 110 -2.72 -36.16 -4.73
C VAL A 110 -1.92 -34.92 -5.08
N PHE A 111 -1.08 -34.46 -4.16
CA PHE A 111 -0.21 -33.29 -4.34
C PHE A 111 1.22 -33.73 -4.70
N ARG A 112 1.87 -32.92 -5.53
CA ARG A 112 3.26 -33.14 -5.99
C ARG A 112 4.25 -32.19 -5.31
N SER A 113 3.76 -31.07 -4.77
CA SER A 113 4.53 -30.05 -4.07
C SER A 113 4.12 -29.96 -2.60
N SER A 114 4.90 -29.30 -1.77
CA SER A 114 4.58 -29.03 -0.36
C SER A 114 4.05 -27.59 -0.14
N GLY A 115 4.16 -26.72 -1.16
CA GLY A 115 3.79 -25.31 -1.10
C GLY A 115 2.29 -25.04 -1.24
N ASP A 116 1.95 -23.77 -1.25
CA ASP A 116 0.59 -23.25 -1.30
C ASP A 116 0.01 -23.10 -2.71
N ALA A 117 0.85 -22.85 -3.73
CA ALA A 117 0.40 -22.61 -5.11
C ALA A 117 -0.40 -23.78 -5.70
N GLU A 118 0.02 -25.03 -5.47
CA GLU A 118 -0.71 -26.21 -5.94
C GLU A 118 -2.07 -26.34 -5.25
N VAL A 119 -2.19 -25.85 -3.99
CA VAL A 119 -3.46 -25.85 -3.25
C VAL A 119 -4.47 -24.89 -3.88
N ILE A 120 -4.03 -23.73 -4.38
CA ILE A 120 -4.91 -22.80 -5.12
C ILE A 120 -5.46 -23.50 -6.37
N LEU A 121 -4.58 -24.15 -7.14
CA LEU A 121 -4.97 -24.80 -8.39
C LEU A 121 -5.95 -25.96 -8.13
N ALA A 122 -5.64 -26.84 -7.18
CA ALA A 122 -6.50 -27.95 -6.78
C ALA A 122 -7.86 -27.48 -6.24
N GLY A 123 -7.86 -26.39 -5.47
CA GLY A 123 -9.08 -25.73 -5.01
C GLY A 123 -9.90 -25.16 -6.15
N TYR A 124 -9.26 -24.55 -7.15
CA TYR A 124 -9.95 -24.01 -8.32
C TYR A 124 -10.56 -25.13 -9.19
N GLU A 125 -9.87 -26.25 -9.35
CA GLU A 125 -10.43 -27.46 -10.02
C GLU A 125 -11.69 -27.97 -9.32
N ARG A 126 -11.74 -27.92 -7.98
CA ARG A 126 -12.85 -28.45 -7.19
C ARG A 126 -14.02 -27.47 -7.02
N TRP A 127 -13.73 -26.20 -6.73
CA TRP A 127 -14.73 -25.19 -6.31
C TRP A 127 -14.88 -24.03 -7.32
N GLY A 128 -14.11 -24.04 -8.42
CA GLY A 128 -14.09 -22.92 -9.33
C GLY A 128 -13.67 -21.62 -8.63
N ALA A 129 -14.33 -20.52 -8.99
CA ALA A 129 -14.03 -19.20 -8.44
C ALA A 129 -14.32 -19.05 -6.93
N GLU A 130 -15.12 -19.94 -6.34
CA GLU A 130 -15.40 -19.93 -4.89
C GLU A 130 -14.14 -20.18 -4.05
N VAL A 131 -13.09 -20.77 -4.64
CA VAL A 131 -11.80 -20.97 -3.95
C VAL A 131 -11.25 -19.67 -3.37
N PHE A 132 -11.37 -18.54 -4.10
CA PHE A 132 -10.80 -17.27 -3.67
C PHE A 132 -11.41 -16.76 -2.36
N GLY A 133 -12.67 -17.04 -2.08
CA GLY A 133 -13.32 -16.75 -0.81
C GLY A 133 -12.89 -17.66 0.36
N ARG A 134 -12.17 -18.75 0.07
CA ARG A 134 -11.64 -19.70 1.07
C ARG A 134 -10.18 -19.47 1.43
N LEU A 135 -9.46 -18.69 0.59
CA LEU A 135 -8.04 -18.39 0.80
C LEU A 135 -7.86 -17.33 1.89
N ASP A 136 -7.11 -17.64 2.93
CA ASP A 136 -6.56 -16.64 3.86
C ASP A 136 -5.11 -16.38 3.46
N GLY A 137 -4.84 -15.19 2.90
CA GLY A 137 -3.53 -14.88 2.36
C GLY A 137 -3.44 -13.52 1.68
N MET A 138 -2.27 -13.23 1.17
CA MET A 138 -1.99 -12.09 0.31
C MET A 138 -1.63 -12.59 -1.09
N PHE A 139 -2.39 -12.21 -2.10
CA PHE A 139 -2.19 -12.81 -3.42
C PHE A 139 -2.61 -11.96 -4.63
N ALA A 140 -1.90 -12.19 -5.71
CA ALA A 140 -2.33 -11.94 -7.07
C ALA A 140 -2.21 -13.26 -7.86
N VAL A 141 -3.32 -13.76 -8.38
CA VAL A 141 -3.43 -15.06 -9.05
C VAL A 141 -3.82 -14.86 -10.50
N ALA A 142 -3.20 -15.63 -11.41
CA ALA A 142 -3.60 -15.76 -12.80
C ALA A 142 -3.78 -17.25 -13.13
N ILE A 143 -4.98 -17.64 -13.56
CA ILE A 143 -5.31 -19.00 -14.00
C ILE A 143 -5.75 -18.95 -15.46
N TRP A 144 -5.09 -19.74 -16.31
CA TRP A 144 -5.47 -19.94 -17.69
C TRP A 144 -6.22 -21.27 -17.87
N ASP A 145 -7.50 -21.21 -18.28
CA ASP A 145 -8.26 -22.38 -18.72
C ASP A 145 -8.03 -22.58 -20.22
N ARG A 146 -7.21 -23.55 -20.58
CA ARG A 146 -6.83 -23.87 -21.95
C ARG A 146 -8.01 -24.33 -22.80
N GLN A 147 -8.95 -25.06 -22.21
CA GLN A 147 -10.11 -25.57 -22.95
C GLN A 147 -11.11 -24.43 -23.25
N ALA A 148 -11.42 -23.61 -22.24
CA ALA A 148 -12.33 -22.48 -22.40
C ALA A 148 -11.65 -21.25 -23.04
N ARG A 149 -10.31 -21.25 -23.19
CA ARG A 149 -9.49 -20.09 -23.61
C ARG A 149 -9.83 -18.85 -22.80
N ARG A 150 -9.85 -19.02 -21.49
CA ARG A 150 -10.31 -18.04 -20.50
C ARG A 150 -9.23 -17.79 -19.46
N LEU A 151 -8.91 -16.52 -19.25
CA LEU A 151 -8.04 -16.05 -18.19
C LEU A 151 -8.87 -15.61 -16.98
N VAL A 152 -8.49 -16.08 -15.79
CA VAL A 152 -9.07 -15.64 -14.52
C VAL A 152 -7.96 -14.98 -13.71
N LEU A 153 -8.16 -13.72 -13.36
CA LEU A 153 -7.30 -12.96 -12.46
C LEU A 153 -8.01 -12.75 -11.12
N ALA A 154 -7.32 -12.94 -10.01
CA ALA A 154 -7.88 -12.65 -8.69
C ALA A 154 -6.87 -11.91 -7.82
N ARG A 155 -7.37 -11.00 -6.97
CA ARG A 155 -6.56 -10.22 -6.02
C ARG A 155 -7.09 -10.38 -4.62
N ASP A 156 -6.18 -10.46 -3.64
CA ASP A 156 -6.51 -10.68 -2.22
C ASP A 156 -7.53 -9.66 -1.66
N PRO A 157 -8.21 -10.01 -0.54
CA PRO A 157 -9.33 -9.23 0.01
C PRO A 157 -9.01 -7.77 0.30
N VAL A 158 -7.80 -7.43 0.73
CA VAL A 158 -7.41 -6.06 1.10
C VAL A 158 -6.41 -5.41 0.13
N GLY A 159 -5.98 -6.15 -0.91
CA GLY A 159 -5.13 -5.65 -1.98
C GLY A 159 -3.65 -5.50 -1.58
N ILE A 160 -3.12 -6.44 -0.77
CA ILE A 160 -1.72 -6.46 -0.36
C ILE A 160 -0.81 -6.67 -1.57
N LYS A 161 -1.11 -7.66 -2.41
CA LYS A 161 -0.36 -7.87 -3.64
C LYS A 161 -0.94 -7.02 -4.77
N PRO A 162 -0.12 -6.32 -5.54
CA PRO A 162 -0.58 -5.48 -6.65
C PRO A 162 -0.91 -6.32 -7.88
N LEU A 163 -1.94 -5.88 -8.62
CA LEU A 163 -2.28 -6.44 -9.93
C LEU A 163 -2.91 -5.35 -10.81
N TYR A 164 -2.25 -5.06 -11.92
CA TYR A 164 -2.69 -4.08 -12.93
C TYR A 164 -3.12 -4.79 -14.19
N TYR A 165 -4.04 -4.19 -14.95
CA TYR A 165 -4.45 -4.70 -16.25
C TYR A 165 -4.75 -3.56 -17.23
N SER A 166 -4.70 -3.89 -18.50
CA SER A 166 -5.07 -3.02 -19.62
C SER A 166 -5.77 -3.84 -20.68
N ASP A 167 -6.89 -3.32 -21.18
CA ASP A 167 -7.61 -3.89 -22.33
C ASP A 167 -7.59 -2.88 -23.48
N GLN A 168 -6.87 -3.21 -24.55
CA GLN A 168 -6.67 -2.36 -25.70
C GLN A 168 -6.83 -3.16 -27.01
N PRO A 169 -6.93 -2.53 -28.20
CA PRO A 169 -7.07 -3.24 -29.46
C PRO A 169 -6.01 -4.31 -29.72
N ALA A 170 -4.77 -4.09 -29.25
CA ALA A 170 -3.67 -5.05 -29.38
C ALA A 170 -3.83 -6.30 -28.50
N GLY A 171 -4.61 -6.24 -27.42
CA GLY A 171 -4.83 -7.36 -26.52
C GLY A 171 -5.24 -6.96 -25.12
N PHE A 172 -5.46 -7.97 -24.29
CA PHE A 172 -5.61 -7.82 -22.87
C PHE A 172 -4.30 -8.20 -22.17
N ALA A 173 -3.79 -7.33 -21.30
CA ALA A 173 -2.53 -7.55 -20.60
C ALA A 173 -2.69 -7.33 -19.08
N PHE A 174 -1.88 -8.03 -18.29
CA PHE A 174 -1.81 -7.84 -16.84
C PHE A 174 -0.38 -7.89 -16.32
N ALA A 175 -0.15 -7.25 -15.19
CA ALA A 175 1.16 -7.27 -14.52
C ALA A 175 1.05 -6.93 -13.04
N SER A 176 1.99 -7.43 -12.24
CA SER A 176 2.20 -6.99 -10.85
C SER A 176 2.70 -5.56 -10.75
N GLU A 177 3.32 -5.02 -11.81
CA GLU A 177 3.80 -3.64 -11.87
C GLU A 177 3.35 -2.92 -13.13
N LEU A 178 2.90 -1.68 -12.97
CA LEU A 178 2.37 -0.87 -14.07
C LEU A 178 3.41 -0.65 -15.17
N GLN A 179 4.68 -0.48 -14.83
CA GLN A 179 5.76 -0.30 -15.80
C GLN A 179 5.91 -1.49 -16.78
N ALA A 180 5.63 -2.72 -16.33
CA ALA A 180 5.71 -3.89 -17.20
C ALA A 180 4.65 -3.86 -18.32
N LEU A 181 3.49 -3.23 -18.06
CA LEU A 181 2.47 -3.03 -19.11
C LEU A 181 2.95 -2.05 -20.18
N THR A 182 3.70 -1.00 -19.78
CA THR A 182 4.13 0.05 -20.72
C THR A 182 5.17 -0.42 -21.74
N LEU A 183 5.74 -1.61 -21.57
CA LEU A 183 6.70 -2.23 -22.49
C LEU A 183 6.05 -3.03 -23.63
N LEU A 184 4.73 -3.19 -23.61
CA LEU A 184 4.02 -4.01 -24.60
C LEU A 184 3.89 -3.30 -25.94
N PRO A 185 4.31 -3.94 -27.05
CA PRO A 185 4.16 -3.36 -28.38
C PRO A 185 2.68 -3.27 -28.77
N GLY A 186 2.33 -2.18 -29.46
CA GLY A 186 0.96 -1.94 -29.91
C GLY A 186 0.01 -1.42 -28.82
N PHE A 187 0.48 -1.26 -27.56
CA PHE A 187 -0.25 -0.58 -26.50
C PHE A 187 0.11 0.90 -26.48
N HIS A 188 -0.89 1.74 -26.26
CA HIS A 188 -0.75 3.19 -26.18
C HIS A 188 -1.03 3.68 -24.78
N TRP A 189 -0.32 4.71 -24.33
CA TRP A 189 -0.38 5.18 -22.97
C TRP A 189 -0.53 6.69 -22.94
N THR A 190 -1.64 7.15 -22.37
CA THR A 190 -1.91 8.58 -22.13
C THR A 190 -2.03 8.86 -20.64
N THR A 191 -1.64 10.06 -20.23
CA THR A 191 -1.80 10.44 -18.82
C THR A 191 -3.28 10.76 -18.54
N ASP A 192 -3.88 10.13 -17.52
CA ASP A 192 -5.24 10.42 -17.09
C ASP A 192 -5.29 11.74 -16.27
N PRO A 193 -5.96 12.81 -16.74
CA PRO A 193 -6.05 14.06 -16.01
C PRO A 193 -6.75 13.93 -14.63
N ARG A 194 -7.67 12.98 -14.49
CA ARG A 194 -8.33 12.70 -13.20
C ARG A 194 -7.40 12.01 -12.22
N ALA A 195 -6.54 11.13 -12.72
CA ALA A 195 -5.49 10.51 -11.91
C ALA A 195 -4.45 11.55 -11.46
N GLN A 196 -4.08 12.51 -12.32
CA GLN A 196 -3.21 13.63 -11.93
C GLN A 196 -3.87 14.46 -10.80
N LEU A 197 -5.17 14.77 -10.91
CA LEU A 197 -5.90 15.49 -9.86
C LEU A 197 -5.95 14.70 -8.55
N ASP A 198 -6.21 13.38 -8.60
CA ASP A 198 -6.18 12.50 -7.44
C ASP A 198 -4.79 12.53 -6.79
N TYR A 199 -3.74 12.41 -7.59
CA TYR A 199 -2.36 12.47 -7.11
C TYR A 199 -2.07 13.79 -6.35
N PHE A 200 -2.34 14.94 -6.93
CA PHE A 200 -2.10 16.23 -6.26
C PHE A 200 -3.06 16.50 -5.10
N ARG A 201 -4.18 15.80 -5.04
CA ARG A 201 -5.13 15.88 -3.93
C ARG A 201 -4.72 14.98 -2.76
N PHE A 202 -4.30 13.74 -3.01
CA PHE A 202 -4.10 12.70 -2.01
C PHE A 202 -2.64 12.23 -1.85
N GLY A 203 -1.75 12.58 -2.76
CA GLY A 203 -0.36 12.11 -2.81
C GLY A 203 -0.19 10.78 -3.57
N HIS A 204 -1.27 10.18 -4.05
CA HIS A 204 -1.28 8.95 -4.83
C HIS A 204 -2.50 8.90 -5.75
N VAL A 205 -2.43 8.05 -6.77
CA VAL A 205 -3.58 7.76 -7.63
C VAL A 205 -4.47 6.74 -6.93
N ARG A 206 -5.79 6.97 -6.95
CA ARG A 206 -6.74 6.08 -6.26
C ARG A 206 -7.17 4.92 -7.13
N THR A 207 -7.15 3.72 -6.56
CA THR A 207 -7.74 2.51 -7.15
C THR A 207 -9.22 2.76 -7.55
N PRO A 208 -9.70 2.28 -8.71
CA PRO A 208 -8.99 1.41 -9.67
C PRO A 208 -8.20 2.17 -10.75
N ARG A 209 -8.10 3.52 -10.70
CA ARG A 209 -7.33 4.28 -11.68
C ARG A 209 -5.83 4.03 -11.51
N THR A 210 -5.11 4.28 -12.59
CA THR A 210 -3.65 4.47 -12.61
C THR A 210 -3.34 5.81 -13.26
N ILE A 211 -2.10 6.23 -13.26
CA ILE A 211 -1.67 7.45 -13.95
C ILE A 211 -1.91 7.37 -15.47
N HIS A 212 -2.03 6.16 -16.02
CA HIS A 212 -2.37 5.92 -17.42
C HIS A 212 -3.86 5.67 -17.60
N ALA A 213 -4.49 6.37 -18.55
CA ALA A 213 -5.93 6.28 -18.81
C ALA A 213 -6.37 4.88 -19.24
N GLU A 214 -5.48 4.14 -19.89
CA GLU A 214 -5.73 2.81 -20.48
C GLU A 214 -5.44 1.66 -19.51
N ALA A 215 -4.89 1.93 -18.33
CA ALA A 215 -4.62 0.92 -17.32
C ALA A 215 -5.53 1.05 -16.11
N ARG A 216 -5.78 -0.06 -15.45
CA ARG A 216 -6.55 -0.14 -14.20
C ARG A 216 -5.82 -1.04 -13.20
N THR A 217 -6.03 -0.77 -11.93
CA THR A 217 -5.70 -1.71 -10.86
C THR A 217 -6.88 -2.65 -10.65
N LEU A 218 -6.65 -3.95 -10.56
CA LEU A 218 -7.71 -4.89 -10.13
C LEU A 218 -8.10 -4.55 -8.68
N PRO A 219 -9.37 -4.23 -8.40
CA PRO A 219 -9.79 -3.90 -7.05
C PRO A 219 -9.55 -5.06 -6.06
N PRO A 220 -9.27 -4.76 -4.77
CA PRO A 220 -9.17 -5.77 -3.72
C PRO A 220 -10.43 -6.63 -3.64
N GLY A 221 -10.27 -7.94 -3.36
CA GLY A 221 -11.40 -8.85 -3.20
C GLY A 221 -12.19 -9.12 -4.48
N HIS A 222 -11.59 -8.90 -5.66
CA HIS A 222 -12.26 -9.08 -6.94
C HIS A 222 -11.57 -10.13 -7.82
N ILE A 223 -12.39 -10.70 -8.69
CA ILE A 223 -12.01 -11.58 -9.79
C ILE A 223 -12.29 -10.85 -11.09
N LEU A 224 -11.37 -10.92 -12.05
CA LEU A 224 -11.57 -10.47 -13.41
C LEU A 224 -11.47 -11.67 -14.35
N THR A 225 -12.57 -11.97 -15.03
CA THR A 225 -12.64 -13.05 -16.01
C THR A 225 -12.54 -12.47 -17.42
N VAL A 226 -11.58 -12.94 -18.20
CA VAL A 226 -11.34 -12.48 -19.57
C VAL A 226 -11.45 -13.64 -20.52
N THR A 227 -12.46 -13.58 -21.40
CA THR A 227 -12.68 -14.56 -22.46
C THR A 227 -12.41 -13.88 -23.81
N ARG A 228 -11.72 -14.57 -24.71
CA ARG A 228 -11.40 -14.00 -26.03
C ARG A 228 -12.67 -13.63 -26.78
N GLY A 229 -12.80 -12.37 -27.20
CA GLY A 229 -13.96 -11.87 -27.95
C GLY A 229 -15.14 -11.43 -27.10
N ALA A 230 -15.01 -11.44 -25.76
CA ALA A 230 -16.01 -10.91 -24.82
C ALA A 230 -15.40 -9.77 -23.99
N GLU A 231 -16.27 -8.91 -23.46
CA GLU A 231 -15.88 -7.89 -22.48
C GLU A 231 -15.39 -8.55 -21.17
N PRO A 232 -14.34 -8.03 -20.53
CA PRO A 232 -13.89 -8.52 -19.23
C PRO A 232 -14.98 -8.39 -18.16
N GLU A 233 -15.22 -9.48 -17.43
CA GLU A 233 -16.22 -9.54 -16.35
C GLU A 233 -15.55 -9.37 -14.98
N LEU A 234 -15.93 -8.33 -14.24
CA LEU A 234 -15.42 -8.03 -12.89
C LEU A 234 -16.44 -8.44 -11.84
N THR A 235 -16.05 -9.36 -10.93
CA THR A 235 -16.92 -9.88 -9.86
C THR A 235 -16.23 -9.74 -8.50
N ALA A 236 -16.94 -9.20 -7.50
CA ALA A 236 -16.46 -9.19 -6.13
C ALA A 236 -16.71 -10.54 -5.45
N TYR A 237 -15.68 -11.19 -4.95
CA TYR A 237 -15.81 -12.38 -4.08
C TYR A 237 -15.76 -12.02 -2.59
N TRP A 238 -15.16 -10.88 -2.27
CA TRP A 238 -15.11 -10.35 -0.91
C TRP A 238 -15.19 -8.82 -0.91
N THR A 239 -15.89 -8.25 0.06
CA THR A 239 -15.92 -6.80 0.30
C THR A 239 -15.97 -6.54 1.80
N PRO A 240 -15.29 -5.49 2.31
CA PRO A 240 -15.31 -5.20 3.74
C PRO A 240 -16.72 -4.79 4.18
N ARG A 241 -17.26 -5.52 5.16
CA ARG A 241 -18.60 -5.24 5.73
C ARG A 241 -18.50 -5.19 7.24
N TYR A 242 -19.07 -4.15 7.84
CA TYR A 242 -19.23 -4.11 9.27
C TYR A 242 -20.30 -5.12 9.68
N THR A 243 -19.91 -6.11 10.48
CA THR A 243 -20.81 -7.18 10.96
C THR A 243 -20.72 -7.21 12.48
N PRO A 244 -21.53 -6.36 13.18
CA PRO A 244 -21.43 -6.26 14.63
C PRO A 244 -21.70 -7.61 15.28
N ALA A 245 -20.80 -8.06 16.14
CA ALA A 245 -21.01 -9.23 16.97
C ALA A 245 -22.02 -8.92 18.09
N PRO A 246 -22.67 -9.94 18.64
CA PRO A 246 -23.45 -9.79 19.88
C PRO A 246 -22.62 -9.10 20.97
N PRO A 247 -23.24 -8.36 21.90
CA PRO A 247 -22.54 -7.73 23.02
C PRO A 247 -21.70 -8.74 23.81
N LEU A 248 -20.39 -8.45 23.94
CA LEU A 248 -19.44 -9.25 24.69
C LEU A 248 -18.77 -8.38 25.76
N PRO A 249 -18.37 -8.97 26.91
CA PRO A 249 -17.54 -8.29 27.90
C PRO A 249 -16.23 -7.78 27.29
N PRO A 250 -15.69 -6.63 27.73
CA PRO A 250 -14.43 -6.08 27.22
C PRO A 250 -13.26 -7.07 27.29
N GLU A 251 -13.18 -7.86 28.35
CA GLU A 251 -12.13 -8.85 28.60
C GLU A 251 -12.16 -9.97 27.55
N GLU A 252 -13.35 -10.36 27.11
CA GLU A 252 -13.52 -11.39 26.07
C GLU A 252 -13.05 -10.87 24.71
N TRP A 253 -13.26 -9.58 24.40
CA TRP A 253 -12.70 -8.97 23.20
C TRP A 253 -11.17 -8.95 23.21
N VAL A 254 -10.57 -8.65 24.35
CA VAL A 254 -9.11 -8.66 24.52
C VAL A 254 -8.55 -10.07 24.32
N GLU A 255 -9.21 -11.08 24.88
CA GLU A 255 -8.75 -12.48 24.76
C GLU A 255 -8.94 -13.03 23.34
N ARG A 256 -10.07 -12.73 22.69
CA ARG A 256 -10.29 -13.06 21.27
C ARG A 256 -9.24 -12.40 20.39
N PHE A 257 -8.96 -11.10 20.61
CA PHE A 257 -7.89 -10.42 19.88
C PHE A 257 -6.56 -11.12 20.10
N ARG A 258 -6.18 -11.41 21.35
CA ARG A 258 -4.88 -12.02 21.67
C ARG A 258 -4.71 -13.38 20.99
N ARG A 259 -5.72 -14.23 21.06
CA ARG A 259 -5.69 -15.54 20.40
C ARG A 259 -5.57 -15.41 18.89
N THR A 260 -6.49 -14.68 18.26
CA THR A 260 -6.48 -14.48 16.80
C THR A 260 -5.16 -13.85 16.34
N TRP A 261 -4.60 -12.95 17.14
CA TRP A 261 -3.33 -12.28 16.84
C TRP A 261 -2.14 -13.24 16.86
N LEU A 262 -2.03 -14.09 17.88
CA LEU A 262 -0.96 -15.09 17.96
C LEU A 262 -1.09 -16.13 16.83
N ASP A 263 -2.31 -16.60 16.56
CA ASP A 263 -2.56 -17.55 15.48
C ASP A 263 -2.17 -16.95 14.11
N THR A 264 -2.59 -15.71 13.85
CA THR A 264 -2.28 -15.02 12.58
C THR A 264 -0.77 -14.77 12.43
N VAL A 265 -0.07 -14.36 13.50
CA VAL A 265 1.39 -14.18 13.43
C VAL A 265 2.10 -15.51 13.22
N ALA A 266 1.69 -16.57 13.90
CA ALA A 266 2.24 -17.91 13.72
C ALA A 266 2.10 -18.41 12.27
N GLU A 267 0.90 -18.26 11.69
CA GLU A 267 0.63 -18.62 10.30
C GLU A 267 1.50 -17.79 9.32
N GLN A 268 1.69 -16.49 9.57
CA GLN A 268 2.51 -15.63 8.72
C GLN A 268 4.03 -15.76 8.97
N MET A 269 4.45 -16.49 9.98
CA MET A 269 5.86 -16.85 10.19
C MET A 269 6.27 -18.13 9.46
N VAL A 270 5.34 -18.88 8.88
CA VAL A 270 5.66 -20.10 8.11
C VAL A 270 6.48 -19.72 6.87
N ALA A 271 7.72 -20.19 6.81
CA ALA A 271 8.65 -19.99 5.70
C ALA A 271 9.82 -20.98 5.81
N ASP A 272 10.44 -21.35 4.68
CA ASP A 272 11.68 -22.12 4.63
C ASP A 272 12.94 -21.24 4.77
N VAL A 273 12.74 -19.91 4.98
CA VAL A 273 13.78 -18.91 5.12
C VAL A 273 13.63 -18.14 6.43
N GLU A 274 14.66 -17.37 6.84
CA GLU A 274 14.57 -16.53 8.02
C GLU A 274 13.54 -15.41 7.85
N VAL A 275 12.71 -15.20 8.89
CA VAL A 275 11.69 -14.18 8.99
C VAL A 275 12.08 -13.16 10.05
N GLY A 276 12.07 -11.88 9.69
CA GLY A 276 12.31 -10.77 10.62
C GLY A 276 11.10 -9.86 10.78
N ALA A 277 11.27 -8.71 11.40
CA ALA A 277 10.22 -7.70 11.55
C ALA A 277 10.75 -6.28 11.51
N PHE A 278 9.94 -5.34 11.00
CA PHE A 278 10.19 -3.92 11.22
C PHE A 278 9.76 -3.51 12.62
N LEU A 279 10.61 -2.75 13.31
CA LEU A 279 10.37 -2.32 14.69
C LEU A 279 10.63 -0.81 14.83
N SER A 280 9.57 -0.01 14.96
CA SER A 280 9.67 1.44 15.19
C SER A 280 9.51 1.84 16.66
N GLY A 281 9.31 0.87 17.57
CA GLY A 281 8.93 1.13 18.97
C GLY A 281 7.51 1.68 19.11
N GLY A 282 6.71 1.74 18.03
CA GLY A 282 5.29 2.01 18.05
C GLY A 282 4.47 0.78 18.45
N ILE A 283 3.21 0.97 18.84
CA ILE A 283 2.36 -0.11 19.36
C ILE A 283 2.21 -1.26 18.36
N ASP A 284 1.99 -0.97 17.09
CA ASP A 284 1.72 -2.01 16.08
C ASP A 284 2.95 -2.87 15.82
N SER A 285 4.09 -2.24 15.54
CA SER A 285 5.34 -2.96 15.32
C SER A 285 5.79 -3.72 16.58
N SER A 286 5.55 -3.15 17.76
CA SER A 286 5.84 -3.85 19.02
C SER A 286 4.89 -5.02 19.27
N ALA A 287 3.61 -4.92 18.86
CA ALA A 287 2.66 -6.02 18.92
C ALA A 287 3.08 -7.18 18.01
N VAL A 288 3.57 -6.87 16.79
CA VAL A 288 4.10 -7.87 15.87
C VAL A 288 5.29 -8.60 16.50
N VAL A 289 6.31 -7.86 16.91
CA VAL A 289 7.54 -8.47 17.46
C VAL A 289 7.25 -9.22 18.76
N ALA A 290 6.38 -8.69 19.64
CA ALA A 290 5.98 -9.36 20.87
C ALA A 290 5.21 -10.68 20.63
N ALA A 291 4.40 -10.77 19.57
CA ALA A 291 3.78 -12.01 19.17
C ALA A 291 4.78 -12.99 18.57
N MET A 292 5.65 -12.52 17.65
CA MET A 292 6.69 -13.36 17.05
C MET A 292 7.58 -14.03 18.09
N THR A 293 8.01 -13.30 19.14
CA THR A 293 8.84 -13.88 20.22
C THR A 293 8.11 -14.91 21.08
N ARG A 294 6.78 -15.02 20.98
CA ARG A 294 5.96 -15.99 21.70
C ARG A 294 5.64 -17.23 20.91
N VAL A 295 5.63 -17.10 19.60
CA VAL A 295 5.32 -18.23 18.70
C VAL A 295 6.57 -18.83 18.05
N SER A 296 7.74 -18.22 18.27
CA SER A 296 9.03 -18.67 17.74
C SER A 296 9.92 -19.24 18.84
N ASP A 297 10.54 -20.39 18.56
CA ASP A 297 11.59 -20.98 19.40
C ASP A 297 12.98 -20.38 19.13
N ARG A 298 13.11 -19.50 18.13
CA ARG A 298 14.37 -18.85 17.73
C ARG A 298 14.32 -17.36 18.02
N PRO A 299 15.47 -16.71 18.30
CA PRO A 299 15.53 -15.26 18.45
C PRO A 299 15.01 -14.55 17.19
N VAL A 300 14.07 -13.63 17.37
CA VAL A 300 13.49 -12.83 16.29
C VAL A 300 14.46 -11.75 15.86
N ARG A 301 14.69 -11.58 14.56
CA ARG A 301 15.42 -10.44 14.01
C ARG A 301 14.49 -9.24 13.86
N SER A 302 14.94 -8.07 14.31
CA SER A 302 14.16 -6.83 14.19
C SER A 302 15.00 -5.69 13.62
N PHE A 303 14.38 -4.82 12.83
CA PHE A 303 15.07 -3.79 12.06
C PHE A 303 14.42 -2.42 12.29
N THR A 304 15.26 -1.41 12.50
CA THR A 304 14.85 -0.01 12.56
C THR A 304 15.83 0.89 11.85
N ILE A 305 15.35 2.09 11.49
CA ILE A 305 16.20 3.19 11.09
C ILE A 305 16.07 4.34 12.08
N GLY A 306 17.19 4.99 12.36
CA GLY A 306 17.26 6.20 13.14
C GLY A 306 17.56 7.41 12.25
N PHE A 307 17.40 8.60 12.82
CA PHE A 307 17.72 9.88 12.20
C PHE A 307 18.65 10.69 13.12
N PRO A 308 19.59 11.48 12.57
CA PRO A 308 20.45 12.34 13.39
C PRO A 308 19.67 13.38 14.20
N ASP A 309 18.52 13.84 13.68
CA ASP A 309 17.65 14.81 14.37
C ASP A 309 16.72 14.07 15.37
N PRO A 310 16.88 14.32 16.69
CA PRO A 310 16.07 13.66 17.71
C PRO A 310 14.55 13.88 17.58
N ARG A 311 14.12 14.92 16.84
CA ARG A 311 12.70 15.19 16.59
C ARG A 311 12.05 14.18 15.66
N TYR A 312 12.84 13.42 14.90
CA TYR A 312 12.38 12.41 13.94
C TYR A 312 12.89 11.01 14.28
N ASP A 313 13.83 10.91 15.25
CA ASP A 313 14.44 9.65 15.64
C ASP A 313 13.58 8.89 16.66
N GLU A 314 13.17 7.68 16.30
CA GLU A 314 12.48 6.72 17.16
C GLU A 314 13.37 5.51 17.52
N SER A 315 14.62 5.45 17.08
CA SER A 315 15.48 4.27 17.21
C SER A 315 15.66 3.83 18.66
N ARG A 316 15.85 4.76 19.60
CA ARG A 316 15.98 4.46 21.03
C ARG A 316 14.75 3.74 21.61
N HIS A 317 13.56 4.05 21.10
CA HIS A 317 12.34 3.36 21.52
C HIS A 317 12.26 1.95 20.95
N ALA A 318 12.66 1.78 19.68
CA ALA A 318 12.76 0.46 19.06
C ALA A 318 13.78 -0.41 19.80
N GLU A 319 14.95 0.14 20.14
CA GLU A 319 15.99 -0.53 20.93
C GLU A 319 15.49 -0.96 22.32
N ALA A 320 14.73 -0.10 23.01
CA ALA A 320 14.14 -0.45 24.30
C ALA A 320 13.14 -1.61 24.20
N VAL A 321 12.29 -1.62 23.15
CA VAL A 321 11.37 -2.74 22.89
C VAL A 321 12.16 -4.01 22.53
N ALA A 322 13.17 -3.89 21.68
CA ALA A 322 14.01 -4.99 21.24
C ALA A 322 14.72 -5.66 22.44
N ALA A 323 15.30 -4.83 23.33
CA ALA A 323 15.95 -5.31 24.56
C ALA A 323 14.96 -6.02 25.49
N ALA A 324 13.75 -5.45 25.67
CA ALA A 324 12.71 -6.05 26.51
C ALA A 324 12.21 -7.40 25.99
N LEU A 325 12.20 -7.58 24.67
CA LEU A 325 11.73 -8.81 23.99
C LEU A 325 12.86 -9.79 23.64
N GLY A 326 14.14 -9.42 23.86
CA GLY A 326 15.28 -10.28 23.57
C GLY A 326 15.51 -10.53 22.08
N THR A 327 15.20 -9.55 21.20
CA THR A 327 15.41 -9.70 19.77
C THR A 327 16.84 -9.41 19.34
N VAL A 328 17.25 -10.00 18.20
CA VAL A 328 18.48 -9.60 17.50
C VAL A 328 18.16 -8.35 16.68
N HIS A 329 18.48 -7.19 17.26
CA HIS A 329 18.08 -5.90 16.71
C HIS A 329 19.16 -5.24 15.86
N THR A 330 18.77 -4.69 14.72
CA THR A 330 19.64 -3.93 13.83
C THR A 330 19.10 -2.51 13.65
N THR A 331 19.90 -1.52 14.05
CA THR A 331 19.66 -0.09 13.81
C THR A 331 20.59 0.43 12.72
N ARG A 332 20.09 1.22 11.77
CA ARG A 332 20.88 2.01 10.82
C ARG A 332 20.40 3.45 10.81
N THR A 333 21.31 4.39 10.70
CA THR A 333 21.00 5.82 10.64
C THR A 333 20.87 6.27 9.18
N LEU A 334 19.79 6.97 8.88
CA LEU A 334 19.57 7.66 7.60
C LEU A 334 19.73 9.17 7.84
N ASP A 335 20.77 9.77 7.31
CA ASP A 335 20.93 11.21 7.36
C ASP A 335 20.06 11.94 6.32
N LEU A 336 19.92 13.24 6.46
CA LEU A 336 19.04 14.04 5.61
C LEU A 336 19.57 14.19 4.20
N VAL A 337 20.90 14.22 4.02
CA VAL A 337 21.54 14.33 2.70
C VAL A 337 21.35 13.03 1.94
N GLY A 338 21.70 11.89 2.58
CA GLY A 338 21.49 10.58 1.97
C GLY A 338 20.02 10.31 1.61
N ALA A 339 19.06 10.81 2.42
CA ALA A 339 17.65 10.69 2.09
C ALA A 339 17.22 11.53 0.87
N GLN A 340 17.80 12.71 0.67
CA GLN A 340 17.57 13.53 -0.52
C GLN A 340 18.12 12.87 -1.78
N ASP A 341 19.33 12.33 -1.71
CA ASP A 341 20.00 11.64 -2.82
C ASP A 341 19.29 10.35 -3.22
N LEU A 342 18.65 9.68 -2.27
CA LEU A 342 17.87 8.48 -2.52
C LEU A 342 16.52 8.76 -3.22
N LEU A 343 15.96 9.97 -3.11
CA LEU A 343 14.61 10.23 -3.59
C LEU A 343 14.38 9.91 -5.07
N PRO A 344 15.29 10.23 -6.03
CA PRO A 344 15.13 9.83 -7.43
C PRO A 344 15.05 8.32 -7.63
N THR A 345 15.91 7.56 -6.94
CA THR A 345 15.92 6.10 -6.98
C THR A 345 14.65 5.51 -6.37
N VAL A 346 14.23 6.04 -5.21
CA VAL A 346 13.01 5.61 -4.53
C VAL A 346 11.79 5.92 -5.39
N ALA A 347 11.69 7.14 -5.94
CA ALA A 347 10.60 7.51 -6.84
C ALA A 347 10.56 6.62 -8.11
N ALA A 348 11.73 6.12 -8.54
CA ALA A 348 11.83 5.19 -9.66
C ALA A 348 11.23 3.81 -9.37
N SER A 349 11.23 3.37 -8.12
CA SER A 349 10.62 2.09 -7.70
C SER A 349 9.09 2.10 -7.77
N TYR A 350 8.48 3.30 -7.90
CA TYR A 350 7.04 3.47 -8.09
C TYR A 350 6.79 3.78 -9.58
N ALA A 351 6.04 2.95 -10.25
CA ALA A 351 5.79 3.11 -11.69
C ALA A 351 4.93 4.33 -12.03
N GLU A 352 4.28 4.92 -11.05
CA GLU A 352 3.47 6.14 -11.14
C GLU A 352 3.83 7.12 -10.01
N PRO A 353 3.42 8.40 -10.08
CA PRO A 353 3.75 9.36 -9.04
C PRO A 353 3.18 8.95 -7.67
N PHE A 354 4.03 8.93 -6.64
CA PHE A 354 3.66 8.54 -5.28
C PHE A 354 4.37 9.44 -4.26
N ALA A 355 3.64 10.29 -3.54
CA ALA A 355 4.20 11.35 -2.69
C ALA A 355 3.94 11.17 -1.19
N ASP A 356 4.08 9.94 -0.69
CA ASP A 356 4.11 9.71 0.75
C ASP A 356 5.52 10.03 1.30
N PRO A 357 5.65 10.95 2.27
CA PRO A 357 6.96 11.29 2.86
C PRO A 357 7.67 10.11 3.53
N SER A 358 6.96 9.04 3.87
CA SER A 358 7.56 7.84 4.46
C SER A 358 8.11 6.85 3.44
N MET A 359 7.96 7.10 2.13
CA MET A 359 8.46 6.17 1.11
C MET A 359 9.97 5.97 1.17
N VAL A 360 10.75 7.04 1.37
CA VAL A 360 12.22 6.96 1.48
C VAL A 360 12.66 6.17 2.71
N PRO A 361 12.20 6.48 3.94
CA PRO A 361 12.54 5.68 5.11
C PRO A 361 12.06 4.23 5.02
N THR A 362 10.89 3.96 4.42
CA THR A 362 10.42 2.57 4.23
C THR A 362 11.32 1.82 3.25
N TRP A 363 11.74 2.45 2.16
CA TRP A 363 12.69 1.88 1.20
C TRP A 363 14.02 1.57 1.86
N TYR A 364 14.52 2.49 2.71
CA TYR A 364 15.80 2.33 3.37
C TYR A 364 15.79 1.22 4.43
N VAL A 365 14.75 1.14 5.28
CA VAL A 365 14.63 0.05 6.27
C VAL A 365 14.44 -1.31 5.57
N SER A 366 13.76 -1.33 4.43
CA SER A 366 13.62 -2.56 3.62
C SER A 366 14.96 -3.02 3.08
N ARG A 367 15.83 -2.10 2.62
CA ARG A 367 17.21 -2.41 2.21
C ARG A 367 18.01 -3.03 3.34
N VAL A 368 17.95 -2.42 4.54
CA VAL A 368 18.66 -2.92 5.73
C VAL A 368 18.17 -4.31 6.14
N ALA A 369 16.88 -4.53 6.15
CA ALA A 369 16.31 -5.85 6.47
C ALA A 369 16.68 -6.91 5.44
N ALA A 370 16.63 -6.56 4.16
CA ALA A 370 16.98 -7.46 3.05
C ALA A 370 18.43 -7.96 3.09
N GLU A 371 19.33 -7.28 3.81
CA GLU A 371 20.71 -7.76 4.03
C GLU A 371 20.76 -9.05 4.86
N GLN A 372 19.73 -9.31 5.67
CA GLN A 372 19.74 -10.39 6.66
C GLN A 372 18.58 -11.38 6.53
N VAL A 373 17.42 -10.94 6.03
CA VAL A 373 16.21 -11.77 5.91
C VAL A 373 15.56 -11.64 4.54
N LYS A 374 14.78 -12.64 4.14
CA LYS A 374 13.97 -12.60 2.92
C LYS A 374 12.52 -12.19 3.17
N VAL A 375 12.06 -12.33 4.40
CA VAL A 375 10.69 -12.01 4.83
C VAL A 375 10.75 -11.10 6.05
N ALA A 376 9.91 -10.07 6.10
CA ALA A 376 9.73 -9.23 7.28
C ALA A 376 8.25 -9.03 7.59
N LEU A 377 7.88 -9.11 8.87
CA LEU A 377 6.54 -8.75 9.31
C LEU A 377 6.47 -7.25 9.62
N SER A 378 5.34 -6.62 9.26
CA SER A 378 5.07 -5.19 9.49
C SER A 378 3.80 -4.98 10.29
N GLY A 379 3.74 -3.88 11.03
CA GLY A 379 2.56 -3.45 11.79
C GLY A 379 1.54 -2.63 10.99
N ASP A 380 1.65 -2.58 9.67
CA ASP A 380 0.68 -1.86 8.83
C ASP A 380 -0.73 -2.45 8.97
N GLY A 381 -1.77 -1.62 8.82
CA GLY A 381 -3.17 -2.00 9.04
C GLY A 381 -3.68 -1.76 10.46
N GLY A 382 -2.80 -1.67 11.46
CA GLY A 382 -3.21 -1.46 12.85
C GLY A 382 -3.85 -0.10 13.10
N ASP A 383 -3.39 0.94 12.42
CA ASP A 383 -3.99 2.28 12.50
C ASP A 383 -5.39 2.35 11.86
N GLU A 384 -5.58 1.65 10.75
CA GLU A 384 -6.83 1.60 9.99
C GLU A 384 -7.91 0.83 10.74
N LEU A 385 -7.59 -0.38 11.17
CA LEU A 385 -8.55 -1.28 11.80
C LEU A 385 -8.91 -0.91 13.25
N PHE A 386 -7.92 -0.38 14.01
CA PHE A 386 -8.07 -0.12 15.45
C PHE A 386 -8.01 1.37 15.81
N PHE A 387 -8.35 2.25 14.87
CA PHE A 387 -8.50 3.70 15.07
C PHE A 387 -7.25 4.41 15.61
N GLY A 388 -6.08 4.07 15.10
CA GLY A 388 -4.81 4.64 15.56
C GLY A 388 -4.51 6.07 15.07
N TYR A 389 -5.17 6.53 14.00
CA TYR A 389 -4.96 7.87 13.46
C TYR A 389 -5.68 8.96 14.26
N LYS A 390 -5.04 10.13 14.39
CA LYS A 390 -5.63 11.32 15.01
C LYS A 390 -6.96 11.75 14.35
N ARG A 391 -7.17 11.42 13.07
CA ARG A 391 -8.41 11.70 12.36
C ARG A 391 -9.61 10.95 12.94
N HIS A 392 -9.43 9.73 13.47
CA HIS A 392 -10.49 8.96 14.13
C HIS A 392 -10.95 9.64 15.43
N ALA A 393 -10.01 10.01 16.32
CA ALA A 393 -10.33 10.73 17.54
C ALA A 393 -10.99 12.09 17.25
N THR A 394 -10.56 12.78 16.20
CA THR A 394 -11.17 14.04 15.76
C THR A 394 -12.59 13.81 15.23
N GLU A 395 -12.81 12.74 14.46
CA GLU A 395 -14.13 12.40 13.91
C GLU A 395 -15.13 12.06 15.01
N ARG A 396 -14.71 11.30 16.02
CA ARG A 396 -15.57 11.02 17.20
C ARG A 396 -16.08 12.31 17.85
N ARG A 397 -15.20 13.30 18.01
CA ARG A 397 -15.57 14.62 18.59
C ARG A 397 -16.51 15.40 17.67
N VAL A 398 -16.19 15.44 16.37
CA VAL A 398 -17.01 16.16 15.37
C VAL A 398 -18.36 15.47 15.19
N GLY A 399 -18.37 14.13 15.12
CA GLY A 399 -19.60 13.34 14.98
C GLY A 399 -20.56 13.52 16.14
N ALA A 400 -20.05 13.71 17.36
CA ALA A 400 -20.83 13.96 18.56
C ALA A 400 -21.49 15.37 18.62
N LEU A 401 -21.03 16.32 17.79
CA LEU A 401 -21.61 17.68 17.76
C LEU A 401 -22.98 17.68 17.07
N PRO A 402 -23.97 18.41 17.58
CA PRO A 402 -25.23 18.67 16.89
C PRO A 402 -25.02 19.28 15.47
N ALA A 403 -25.89 18.94 14.53
CA ALA A 403 -25.78 19.40 13.15
C ALA A 403 -25.63 20.92 12.99
N PRO A 404 -26.39 21.77 13.71
CA PRO A 404 -26.22 23.22 13.64
C PRO A 404 -24.80 23.69 13.99
N LEU A 405 -24.20 23.11 15.05
CA LEU A 405 -22.84 23.46 15.47
C LEU A 405 -21.80 23.00 14.45
N ARG A 406 -22.00 21.85 13.81
CA ARG A 406 -21.13 21.41 12.71
C ARG A 406 -21.18 22.35 11.51
N HIS A 407 -22.37 22.85 11.14
CA HIS A 407 -22.53 23.83 10.06
C HIS A 407 -21.91 25.19 10.40
N ALA A 408 -22.07 25.67 11.63
CA ALA A 408 -21.42 26.88 12.11
C ALA A 408 -19.88 26.76 12.07
N ALA A 409 -19.33 25.62 12.55
CA ALA A 409 -17.90 25.35 12.48
C ALA A 409 -17.39 25.36 11.03
N ARG A 410 -18.16 24.78 10.09
CA ARG A 410 -17.83 24.80 8.65
C ARG A 410 -17.79 26.22 8.11
N ALA A 411 -18.77 27.06 8.42
CA ALA A 411 -18.80 28.45 7.98
C ALA A 411 -17.54 29.21 8.45
N ILE A 412 -17.17 29.08 9.73
CA ILE A 412 -15.95 29.66 10.30
C ILE A 412 -14.71 29.10 9.61
N GLY A 413 -14.65 27.78 9.41
CA GLY A 413 -13.55 27.11 8.73
C GLY A 413 -13.41 27.47 7.24
N ALA A 414 -14.46 27.93 6.60
CA ALA A 414 -14.46 28.32 5.19
C ALA A 414 -13.98 29.76 4.92
N VAL A 415 -13.94 30.65 5.93
CA VAL A 415 -13.55 32.04 5.77
C VAL A 415 -12.07 32.18 5.44
N PRO A 416 -11.67 32.67 4.24
CA PRO A 416 -10.27 32.67 3.80
C PRO A 416 -9.38 33.71 4.52
N THR A 417 -9.98 34.73 5.06
CA THR A 417 -9.32 36.01 5.42
C THR A 417 -8.93 36.18 6.88
N LEU A 418 -9.10 35.13 7.71
CA LEU A 418 -8.78 35.23 9.14
C LEU A 418 -7.25 35.26 9.37
N PRO A 419 -6.70 36.30 10.05
CA PRO A 419 -5.25 36.50 10.20
C PRO A 419 -4.48 35.35 10.82
N TRP A 420 -5.12 34.60 11.75
CA TRP A 420 -4.49 33.46 12.44
C TRP A 420 -4.26 32.23 11.53
N ARG A 421 -4.85 32.19 10.31
CA ARG A 421 -4.56 31.12 9.33
C ARG A 421 -3.11 31.12 8.84
N ARG A 422 -2.40 32.21 9.03
CA ARG A 422 -0.98 32.34 8.61
C ARG A 422 -0.01 31.89 9.68
N ALA A 423 -0.44 31.68 10.94
CA ALA A 423 0.47 31.74 12.06
C ALA A 423 1.06 30.40 12.55
N ASN A 424 0.35 29.25 12.51
CA ASN A 424 0.98 27.98 12.88
C ASN A 424 0.20 26.74 12.39
N GLU A 425 0.86 25.58 12.36
CA GLU A 425 0.32 24.31 11.88
C GLU A 425 -0.92 23.84 12.66
N THR A 426 -0.98 24.11 13.95
CA THR A 426 -2.10 23.75 14.82
C THR A 426 -3.38 24.47 14.39
N VAL A 427 -3.30 25.75 14.11
CA VAL A 427 -4.45 26.56 13.63
C VAL A 427 -4.88 26.10 12.25
N GLN A 428 -3.94 25.81 11.35
CA GLN A 428 -4.25 25.28 10.03
C GLN A 428 -4.97 23.93 10.11
N ARG A 429 -4.57 23.06 11.05
CA ARG A 429 -5.24 21.79 11.30
C ARG A 429 -6.65 21.99 11.84
N TRP A 430 -6.85 22.91 12.81
CA TRP A 430 -8.16 23.25 13.34
C TRP A 430 -9.10 23.81 12.28
N THR A 431 -8.63 24.72 11.42
CA THR A 431 -9.45 25.28 10.34
C THR A 431 -9.83 24.23 9.29
N ARG A 432 -8.93 23.28 8.95
CA ARG A 432 -9.27 22.15 8.07
C ARG A 432 -10.32 21.24 8.70
N THR A 433 -10.20 20.96 10.01
CA THR A 433 -11.19 20.15 10.74
C THR A 433 -12.54 20.86 10.76
N ALA A 434 -12.58 22.14 11.07
CA ALA A 434 -13.81 22.94 11.09
C ALA A 434 -14.45 23.00 9.69
N ALA A 435 -13.67 23.25 8.65
CA ALA A 435 -14.16 23.27 7.27
C ALA A 435 -14.80 21.93 6.84
N SER A 436 -14.31 20.80 7.36
CA SER A 436 -14.86 19.49 7.06
C SER A 436 -16.07 19.11 7.93
N ALA A 437 -16.25 19.71 9.11
CA ALA A 437 -17.21 19.31 10.11
C ALA A 437 -18.67 19.29 9.61
N GLY A 438 -19.05 20.27 8.80
CA GLY A 438 -20.40 20.38 8.22
C GLY A 438 -20.65 19.58 6.96
N LEU A 439 -19.72 18.69 6.54
CA LEU A 439 -19.96 17.80 5.42
C LEU A 439 -20.97 16.71 5.80
N PRO A 440 -21.80 16.24 4.84
CA PRO A 440 -23.04 15.52 5.14
C PRO A 440 -22.85 14.13 5.77
N CYS A 441 -21.74 13.46 5.51
CA CYS A 441 -21.49 12.10 6.02
C CYS A 441 -20.03 11.86 6.40
N GLY A 442 -19.76 10.75 7.10
CA GLY A 442 -18.43 10.33 7.48
C GLY A 442 -17.49 10.16 6.29
N VAL A 443 -17.96 9.55 5.20
CA VAL A 443 -17.18 9.36 3.96
C VAL A 443 -16.69 10.69 3.40
N SER A 444 -17.55 11.72 3.33
CA SER A 444 -17.17 13.06 2.84
C SER A 444 -16.11 13.71 3.74
N ARG A 445 -16.26 13.57 5.06
CA ARG A 445 -15.29 14.09 6.04
C ARG A 445 -13.97 13.34 6.00
N PHE A 446 -14.01 12.04 5.75
CA PHE A 446 -12.83 11.20 5.54
C PHE A 446 -11.98 11.73 4.38
N PHE A 447 -12.57 11.86 3.19
CA PHE A 447 -11.86 12.39 2.02
C PHE A 447 -11.31 13.81 2.23
N ALA A 448 -12.07 14.68 2.91
CA ALA A 448 -11.58 16.02 3.22
C ALA A 448 -10.35 16.03 4.13
N LYS A 449 -10.21 15.02 5.01
CA LYS A 449 -9.06 14.89 5.93
C LYS A 449 -7.83 14.24 5.30
N LEU A 450 -8.00 13.44 4.24
CA LEU A 450 -6.88 12.82 3.53
C LEU A 450 -6.15 13.77 2.58
N GLN A 451 -6.77 14.89 2.18
CA GLN A 451 -6.18 15.79 1.20
C GLN A 451 -4.85 16.39 1.67
N ILE A 452 -3.81 16.23 0.84
CA ILE A 452 -2.50 16.87 1.05
C ILE A 452 -2.51 18.34 0.57
N THR A 453 -3.42 18.70 -0.35
CA THR A 453 -3.60 20.06 -0.88
C THR A 453 -5.02 20.57 -0.60
N SER A 454 -5.12 21.84 -0.18
CA SER A 454 -6.44 22.46 0.02
C SER A 454 -7.11 22.83 -1.32
N PRO A 455 -8.45 22.91 -1.38
CA PRO A 455 -9.15 23.39 -2.58
C PRO A 455 -8.66 24.77 -3.05
N GLY A 456 -8.37 25.69 -2.10
CA GLY A 456 -7.84 27.02 -2.42
C GLY A 456 -6.45 26.99 -3.03
N LEU A 457 -5.56 26.10 -2.56
CA LEU A 457 -4.24 25.94 -3.16
C LEU A 457 -4.36 25.35 -4.58
N ARG A 458 -5.22 24.34 -4.78
CA ARG A 458 -5.47 23.80 -6.12
C ARG A 458 -6.01 24.86 -7.08
N ALA A 459 -6.97 25.68 -6.65
CA ALA A 459 -7.49 26.79 -7.45
C ALA A 459 -6.42 27.87 -7.76
N GLN A 460 -5.41 28.00 -6.92
CA GLN A 460 -4.29 28.91 -7.15
C GLN A 460 -3.31 28.38 -8.20
N VAL A 461 -2.99 27.08 -8.18
CA VAL A 461 -1.87 26.51 -8.97
C VAL A 461 -2.30 25.84 -10.28
N PHE A 462 -3.53 25.36 -10.38
CA PHE A 462 -4.03 24.69 -11.58
C PHE A 462 -4.87 25.62 -12.47
N ALA A 463 -4.85 25.33 -13.76
CA ALA A 463 -5.73 25.95 -14.74
C ALA A 463 -7.21 25.60 -14.45
N PRO A 464 -8.17 26.52 -14.66
CA PRO A 464 -9.58 26.27 -14.40
C PRO A 464 -10.15 25.07 -15.19
N GLU A 465 -9.72 24.93 -16.44
CA GLU A 465 -10.12 23.85 -17.35
C GLU A 465 -9.72 22.47 -16.81
N PHE A 466 -8.52 22.37 -16.23
CA PHE A 466 -8.04 21.16 -15.60
C PHE A 466 -8.85 20.83 -14.33
N LEU A 467 -9.15 21.83 -13.50
CA LEU A 467 -9.97 21.63 -12.31
C LEU A 467 -11.43 21.26 -12.64
N ALA A 468 -11.96 21.70 -13.76
CA ALA A 468 -13.30 21.33 -14.20
C ALA A 468 -13.46 19.83 -14.53
N MET A 469 -12.35 19.14 -14.81
CA MET A 469 -12.32 17.69 -15.03
C MET A 469 -12.55 16.86 -13.76
N ASP A 470 -12.46 17.51 -12.59
CA ASP A 470 -12.61 16.86 -11.26
C ASP A 470 -14.00 16.23 -11.05
N GLY A 471 -14.98 16.65 -11.83
CA GLY A 471 -16.37 16.23 -11.70
C GLY A 471 -17.04 16.75 -10.42
N ASP A 472 -18.27 16.31 -10.18
CA ASP A 472 -18.97 16.60 -8.93
C ASP A 472 -18.44 15.70 -7.81
N PRO A 473 -17.77 16.26 -6.76
CA PRO A 473 -17.30 15.49 -5.61
C PRO A 473 -18.43 14.73 -4.89
N ARG A 474 -19.70 15.19 -5.01
CA ARG A 474 -20.87 14.52 -4.42
C ARG A 474 -21.23 13.27 -5.20
N GLY A 475 -21.19 13.35 -6.54
CA GLY A 475 -21.40 12.21 -7.42
C GLY A 475 -20.34 11.13 -7.24
N GLU A 476 -19.08 11.53 -7.07
CA GLU A 476 -17.99 10.58 -6.76
C GLU A 476 -18.20 9.87 -5.42
N ILE A 477 -18.57 10.60 -4.37
CA ILE A 477 -18.86 10.01 -3.06
C ILE A 477 -20.07 9.08 -3.14
N ALA A 478 -21.12 9.45 -3.90
CA ALA A 478 -22.28 8.59 -4.12
C ALA A 478 -21.90 7.30 -4.85
N ARG A 479 -21.04 7.39 -5.88
CA ARG A 479 -20.50 6.23 -6.60
C ARG A 479 -19.68 5.33 -5.69
N LEU A 480 -18.74 5.86 -4.94
CA LEU A 480 -17.93 5.10 -3.99
C LEU A 480 -18.79 4.42 -2.92
N ARG A 481 -19.85 5.08 -2.45
CA ARG A 481 -20.82 4.44 -1.55
C ARG A 481 -21.54 3.28 -2.20
N ALA A 482 -21.99 3.44 -3.43
CA ALA A 482 -22.69 2.37 -4.16
C ALA A 482 -21.76 1.18 -4.45
N GLU A 483 -20.51 1.46 -4.79
CA GLU A 483 -19.50 0.46 -5.13
C GLU A 483 -19.02 -0.33 -3.90
N TYR A 484 -18.56 0.38 -2.86
CA TYR A 484 -17.96 -0.25 -1.68
C TYR A 484 -18.94 -0.46 -0.53
N PHE A 485 -20.09 0.19 -0.55
CA PHE A 485 -21.11 0.14 0.50
C PHE A 485 -22.52 0.00 -0.10
N PRO A 486 -22.78 -1.04 -0.92
CA PRO A 486 -24.04 -1.18 -1.67
C PRO A 486 -25.27 -1.23 -0.75
N ASN A 487 -25.12 -1.75 0.48
CA ASN A 487 -26.16 -1.76 1.50
C ASN A 487 -26.01 -0.56 2.44
N SER A 488 -26.24 0.66 1.96
CA SER A 488 -26.09 1.90 2.71
C SER A 488 -26.94 2.00 3.99
N THR A 489 -27.94 1.15 4.16
CA THR A 489 -28.66 0.93 5.43
C THR A 489 -27.81 0.20 6.48
N ALA A 490 -26.74 -0.51 6.04
CA ALA A 490 -25.77 -1.18 6.92
C ALA A 490 -24.52 -0.34 7.20
N LEU A 491 -24.36 0.84 6.57
CA LEU A 491 -23.46 1.85 7.10
C LEU A 491 -24.06 2.30 8.42
N SER A 492 -23.55 1.75 9.52
CA SER A 492 -23.96 2.14 10.85
C SER A 492 -24.01 3.67 10.95
N ALA A 493 -24.86 4.18 11.81
CA ALA A 493 -24.89 5.62 12.13
C ALA A 493 -23.54 6.10 12.69
N ASP A 494 -22.62 5.18 13.05
CA ASP A 494 -21.30 5.50 13.58
C ASP A 494 -20.34 5.89 12.45
N THR A 495 -19.95 7.16 12.46
CA THR A 495 -19.05 7.75 11.48
C THR A 495 -17.60 7.23 11.58
N LEU A 496 -17.20 6.66 12.73
CA LEU A 496 -15.88 6.02 12.90
C LEU A 496 -15.80 4.71 12.13
N GLU A 497 -16.87 3.93 12.11
CA GLU A 497 -16.94 2.71 11.30
C GLU A 497 -16.89 3.03 9.82
N GLN A 498 -17.58 4.09 9.39
CA GLN A 498 -17.44 4.61 8.02
C GLN A 498 -15.99 4.99 7.68
N PHE A 499 -15.25 5.56 8.64
CA PHE A 499 -13.84 5.89 8.45
C PHE A 499 -12.97 4.63 8.29
N ALA A 500 -13.17 3.61 9.14
CA ALA A 500 -12.44 2.36 9.04
C ALA A 500 -12.67 1.64 7.71
N LEU A 501 -13.92 1.60 7.25
CA LEU A 501 -14.26 1.02 5.95
C LEU A 501 -13.63 1.81 4.79
N CYS A 502 -13.62 3.16 4.86
CA CYS A 502 -12.94 3.99 3.86
C CYS A 502 -11.41 3.81 3.91
N ASP A 503 -10.84 3.67 5.11
CA ASP A 503 -9.41 3.37 5.24
C ASP A 503 -9.08 2.02 4.60
N LEU A 504 -9.84 0.99 4.89
CA LEU A 504 -9.62 -0.38 4.41
C LEU A 504 -9.82 -0.51 2.89
N ALA A 505 -10.91 0.07 2.35
CA ALA A 505 -11.28 -0.10 0.95
C ALA A 505 -10.55 0.86 -0.01
N LEU A 506 -10.17 2.07 0.45
CA LEU A 506 -9.76 3.15 -0.43
C LEU A 506 -8.34 3.66 -0.16
N ASN A 507 -7.99 3.87 1.12
CA ASN A 507 -6.70 4.45 1.48
C ASN A 507 -5.59 3.40 1.58
N LEU A 508 -5.89 2.27 2.21
CA LEU A 508 -4.91 1.21 2.47
C LEU A 508 -4.33 0.62 1.17
N PRO A 509 -5.16 0.18 0.17
CA PRO A 509 -4.63 -0.42 -1.06
C PRO A 509 -3.82 0.56 -1.92
N GLY A 510 -4.27 1.82 -2.03
CA GLY A 510 -3.66 2.82 -2.91
C GLY A 510 -2.47 3.56 -2.29
N ALA A 511 -2.39 3.63 -0.95
CA ALA A 511 -1.36 4.37 -0.24
C ALA A 511 -0.43 3.45 0.56
N MET A 512 -0.89 2.88 1.68
CA MET A 512 -0.01 2.18 2.62
C MET A 512 0.56 0.90 2.04
N LEU A 513 -0.26 0.04 1.44
CA LEU A 513 0.18 -1.23 0.87
C LEU A 513 1.03 -1.04 -0.38
N THR A 514 0.68 -0.08 -1.24
CA THR A 514 1.52 0.30 -2.38
C THR A 514 2.89 0.80 -1.92
N LYS A 515 2.95 1.64 -0.87
CA LYS A 515 4.21 2.11 -0.29
C LYS A 515 5.08 0.93 0.16
N VAL A 516 4.53 0.05 0.97
CA VAL A 516 5.28 -1.06 1.56
C VAL A 516 5.74 -2.04 0.48
N ASP A 517 4.85 -2.47 -0.42
CA ASP A 517 5.18 -3.39 -1.51
C ASP A 517 6.31 -2.82 -2.39
N ARG A 518 6.17 -1.59 -2.91
CA ARG A 518 7.17 -1.02 -3.81
C ARG A 518 8.53 -0.80 -3.13
N ALA A 519 8.52 -0.29 -1.90
CA ALA A 519 9.73 -0.04 -1.14
C ALA A 519 10.49 -1.33 -0.79
N SER A 520 9.79 -2.37 -0.36
CA SER A 520 10.40 -3.64 0.01
C SER A 520 10.81 -4.46 -1.20
N MET A 521 9.96 -4.43 -2.25
CA MET A 521 10.19 -5.16 -3.49
C MET A 521 11.39 -4.64 -4.28
N ALA A 522 11.72 -3.35 -4.16
CA ALA A 522 12.96 -2.79 -4.72
C ALA A 522 14.22 -3.47 -4.17
N HIS A 523 14.12 -4.19 -3.04
CA HIS A 523 15.20 -4.91 -2.38
C HIS A 523 14.97 -6.40 -2.29
N SER A 524 13.96 -6.91 -2.98
CA SER A 524 13.63 -8.32 -2.92
C SER A 524 13.36 -8.79 -1.47
N LEU A 525 12.58 -8.02 -0.72
CA LEU A 525 12.12 -8.33 0.63
C LEU A 525 10.61 -8.50 0.63
N GLU A 526 10.11 -9.69 1.00
CA GLU A 526 8.68 -9.87 1.20
C GLU A 526 8.24 -9.25 2.53
N VAL A 527 7.26 -8.36 2.47
CA VAL A 527 6.62 -7.84 3.68
C VAL A 527 5.25 -8.46 3.85
N ARG A 528 5.05 -9.12 5.00
CA ARG A 528 3.78 -9.68 5.46
C ARG A 528 3.17 -8.73 6.50
N VAL A 529 1.83 -8.66 6.52
CA VAL A 529 1.09 -7.68 7.31
C VAL A 529 0.02 -8.37 8.19
N PRO A 530 0.42 -8.95 9.34
CA PRO A 530 -0.49 -9.78 10.14
C PRO A 530 -1.76 -9.07 10.62
N MET A 531 -1.71 -7.73 10.84
CA MET A 531 -2.91 -6.96 11.16
C MET A 531 -3.98 -7.02 10.07
N LEU A 532 -3.58 -7.33 8.83
CA LEU A 532 -4.46 -7.44 7.67
C LEU A 532 -4.77 -8.89 7.26
N GLY A 533 -4.38 -9.88 8.05
CA GLY A 533 -4.87 -11.25 7.91
C GLY A 533 -6.40 -11.27 7.95
N GLN A 534 -7.03 -12.10 7.13
CA GLN A 534 -8.49 -12.10 6.97
C GLN A 534 -9.22 -12.22 8.32
N LYS A 535 -8.76 -13.14 9.20
CA LYS A 535 -9.32 -13.34 10.54
C LYS A 535 -9.24 -12.07 11.42
N MET A 536 -8.14 -11.31 11.31
CA MET A 536 -7.96 -10.05 12.03
C MET A 536 -8.86 -8.94 11.49
N VAL A 537 -9.00 -8.85 10.17
CA VAL A 537 -9.90 -7.89 9.51
C VAL A 537 -11.35 -8.16 9.92
N GLU A 538 -11.80 -9.41 9.86
CA GLU A 538 -13.14 -9.82 10.27
C GLU A 538 -13.40 -9.55 11.75
N LEU A 539 -12.44 -9.89 12.63
CA LEU A 539 -12.51 -9.57 14.06
C LEU A 539 -12.64 -8.05 14.28
N ALA A 540 -11.84 -7.26 13.58
CA ALA A 540 -11.88 -5.81 13.71
C ALA A 540 -13.22 -5.23 13.20
N LEU A 541 -13.77 -5.75 12.11
CA LEU A 541 -15.07 -5.33 11.56
C LEU A 541 -16.26 -5.77 12.44
N ALA A 542 -16.10 -6.81 13.25
CA ALA A 542 -17.11 -7.25 14.21
C ALA A 542 -17.03 -6.50 15.56
N MET A 543 -15.88 -5.87 15.87
CA MET A 543 -15.58 -5.27 17.17
C MET A 543 -16.19 -3.88 17.31
N PRO A 544 -16.88 -3.57 18.44
CA PRO A 544 -17.43 -2.25 18.70
C PRO A 544 -16.35 -1.15 18.73
N ALA A 545 -16.70 0.05 18.25
CA ALA A 545 -15.80 1.21 18.26
C ALA A 545 -15.24 1.56 19.65
N ALA A 546 -15.99 1.30 20.74
CA ALA A 546 -15.56 1.51 22.12
C ALA A 546 -14.38 0.62 22.55
N MET A 547 -14.17 -0.52 21.90
CA MET A 547 -13.02 -1.39 22.14
C MET A 547 -11.77 -0.94 21.35
N LYS A 548 -11.94 -0.12 20.32
CA LYS A 548 -10.86 0.39 19.46
C LYS A 548 -10.37 1.76 19.90
N LEU A 549 -11.27 2.65 20.38
CA LEU A 549 -10.97 4.03 20.74
C LEU A 549 -11.49 4.35 22.14
N ASP A 550 -10.59 4.81 23.02
CA ASP A 550 -10.93 5.33 24.35
C ASP A 550 -10.59 6.83 24.44
N GLY A 551 -11.60 7.67 24.62
CA GLY A 551 -11.41 9.12 24.59
C GLY A 551 -10.76 9.58 23.28
N THR A 552 -9.46 9.85 23.31
CA THR A 552 -8.63 10.21 22.16
C THR A 552 -7.53 9.20 21.85
N THR A 553 -7.46 8.14 22.64
CA THR A 553 -6.43 7.11 22.55
C THR A 553 -6.96 5.93 21.72
N GLY A 554 -6.42 5.75 20.53
CA GLY A 554 -6.74 4.61 19.66
C GLY A 554 -6.06 3.32 20.08
N LYS A 555 -6.44 2.23 19.40
CA LYS A 555 -5.85 0.89 19.60
C LYS A 555 -6.04 0.34 21.01
N LYS A 556 -7.20 0.64 21.63
CA LYS A 556 -7.48 0.24 23.02
C LYS A 556 -7.27 -1.26 23.21
N VAL A 557 -7.94 -2.09 22.42
CA VAL A 557 -7.84 -3.55 22.52
C VAL A 557 -6.42 -4.05 22.27
N VAL A 558 -5.71 -3.49 21.28
CA VAL A 558 -4.31 -3.86 21.00
C VAL A 558 -3.43 -3.58 22.22
N ARG A 559 -3.54 -2.37 22.80
CA ARG A 559 -2.79 -1.98 24.00
C ARG A 559 -3.06 -2.94 25.17
N GLN A 560 -4.33 -3.26 25.42
CA GLN A 560 -4.72 -4.17 26.50
C GLN A 560 -4.23 -5.60 26.25
N ALA A 561 -4.28 -6.06 25.02
CA ALA A 561 -3.85 -7.41 24.66
C ALA A 561 -2.34 -7.61 24.84
N ILE A 562 -1.51 -6.61 24.46
CA ILE A 562 -0.05 -6.73 24.52
C ILE A 562 0.56 -6.21 25.83
N ALA A 563 -0.21 -5.52 26.67
CA ALA A 563 0.29 -4.97 27.94
C ALA A 563 1.03 -6.00 28.82
N PRO A 564 0.55 -7.26 28.95
CA PRO A 564 1.28 -8.28 29.73
C PRO A 564 2.59 -8.72 29.10
N TRP A 565 2.87 -8.33 27.87
CA TRP A 565 4.01 -8.78 27.07
C TRP A 565 5.19 -7.81 27.10
N LEU A 566 4.96 -6.60 27.57
CA LEU A 566 5.93 -5.50 27.48
C LEU A 566 6.01 -4.75 28.81
N PRO A 567 7.17 -4.15 29.16
CA PRO A 567 7.32 -3.34 30.34
C PRO A 567 6.29 -2.21 30.41
N ALA A 568 5.78 -1.91 31.61
CA ALA A 568 4.91 -0.78 31.84
C ALA A 568 5.60 0.54 31.41
N GLY A 569 4.82 1.50 30.91
CA GLY A 569 5.32 2.82 30.52
C GLY A 569 5.99 2.91 29.13
N LEU A 570 6.21 1.79 28.46
CA LEU A 570 6.92 1.79 27.16
C LEU A 570 6.16 2.58 26.06
N PHE A 571 4.84 2.70 26.20
CA PHE A 571 3.97 3.42 25.25
C PHE A 571 3.41 4.76 25.77
N ASP A 572 3.92 5.25 26.92
CA ASP A 572 3.48 6.51 27.52
C ASP A 572 4.17 7.71 26.84
N ARG A 573 4.14 7.70 25.51
CA ARG A 573 4.72 8.76 24.68
C ARG A 573 3.78 9.22 23.58
N ARG A 574 4.02 10.43 23.11
CA ARG A 574 3.33 10.94 21.93
C ARG A 574 3.81 10.19 20.69
N LYS A 575 2.88 9.60 19.91
CA LYS A 575 3.19 8.99 18.62
C LYS A 575 3.87 10.01 17.71
N GLN A 576 5.06 9.69 17.25
CA GLN A 576 5.74 10.33 16.14
C GLN A 576 5.42 9.51 14.88
N GLY A 577 5.36 10.16 13.73
CA GLY A 577 5.17 9.46 12.46
C GLY A 577 6.53 9.22 11.83
N PHE A 578 6.64 8.16 11.06
CA PHE A 578 7.81 7.83 10.24
C PHE A 578 7.87 8.80 9.04
N GLN A 579 8.14 10.09 9.31
CA GLN A 579 8.03 11.18 8.33
C GLN A 579 9.34 11.95 8.20
N MET A 580 9.62 12.38 6.98
CA MET A 580 10.77 13.22 6.66
C MET A 580 10.50 14.70 6.98
N PRO A 581 11.53 15.51 7.30
CA PRO A 581 11.43 16.93 7.63
C PRO A 581 11.26 17.77 6.37
N LEU A 582 10.18 17.58 5.62
CA LEU A 582 9.96 18.21 4.31
C LEU A 582 10.10 19.74 4.34
N SER A 583 9.60 20.39 5.40
CA SER A 583 9.66 21.86 5.48
C SER A 583 11.11 22.36 5.50
N ALA A 584 11.98 21.70 6.25
CA ALA A 584 13.41 22.04 6.27
C ALA A 584 14.11 21.71 4.94
N TRP A 585 13.76 20.60 4.30
CA TRP A 585 14.31 20.20 3.00
C TRP A 585 14.05 21.26 1.93
N PHE A 586 12.79 21.67 1.81
CA PHE A 586 12.38 22.64 0.77
C PHE A 586 12.84 24.08 1.06
N ALA A 587 13.20 24.39 2.29
CA ALA A 587 13.86 25.66 2.61
C ALA A 587 15.36 25.66 2.23
N GLY A 588 15.99 24.51 2.10
CA GLY A 588 17.42 24.30 1.77
C GLY A 588 17.69 23.93 0.30
N ASP A 589 18.77 23.18 0.09
CA ASP A 589 19.28 22.79 -1.23
C ASP A 589 18.30 21.93 -2.02
N PHE A 590 17.57 21.05 -1.35
CA PHE A 590 16.57 20.24 -2.00
C PHE A 590 15.45 21.09 -2.62
N GLY A 591 15.09 22.21 -2.01
CA GLY A 591 14.12 23.13 -2.61
C GLY A 591 14.63 23.73 -3.94
N ARG A 592 15.93 24.02 -4.05
CA ARG A 592 16.56 24.46 -5.31
C ARG A 592 16.56 23.36 -6.37
N TYR A 593 16.91 22.14 -5.97
CA TYR A 593 16.85 20.98 -6.84
C TYR A 593 15.43 20.71 -7.35
N ALA A 594 14.43 20.75 -6.49
CA ALA A 594 13.03 20.61 -6.88
C ALA A 594 12.53 21.70 -7.83
N GLU A 595 13.00 22.94 -7.65
CA GLU A 595 12.71 24.06 -8.57
C GLU A 595 13.36 23.85 -9.94
N MET A 596 14.58 23.29 -9.99
CA MET A 596 15.23 22.88 -11.25
C MET A 596 14.43 21.76 -11.93
N LEU A 597 14.06 20.70 -11.22
CA LEU A 597 13.21 19.63 -11.76
C LEU A 597 11.89 20.19 -12.34
N TRP A 598 11.24 21.13 -11.66
CA TRP A 598 10.04 21.79 -12.16
C TRP A 598 10.25 22.48 -13.50
N ARG A 599 11.42 23.09 -13.72
CA ARG A 599 11.75 23.82 -14.96
C ARG A 599 12.14 22.89 -16.10
N GLU A 600 12.76 21.72 -15.82
CA GLU A 600 13.43 20.88 -16.80
C GLU A 600 12.69 19.59 -17.16
N SER A 601 11.84 19.06 -16.27
CA SER A 601 11.16 17.77 -16.46
C SER A 601 10.09 17.75 -17.58
N GLY A 602 9.70 18.92 -18.09
CA GLY A 602 8.57 19.09 -19.00
C GLY A 602 7.20 19.08 -18.34
N ALA A 603 7.12 18.82 -17.02
CA ALA A 603 5.87 18.92 -16.26
C ALA A 603 5.28 20.33 -16.34
N ARG A 604 6.14 21.35 -16.32
CA ARG A 604 5.76 22.78 -16.41
C ARG A 604 4.98 23.13 -17.69
N ASP A 605 5.19 22.37 -18.77
CA ASP A 605 4.64 22.65 -20.10
C ASP A 605 3.33 21.94 -20.40
N GLU A 606 2.79 21.16 -19.46
CA GLU A 606 1.57 20.36 -19.66
C GLU A 606 0.27 21.16 -19.77
N GLY A 607 0.28 22.46 -19.67
CA GLY A 607 -0.94 23.29 -19.81
C GLY A 607 -1.91 23.23 -18.61
N ILE A 608 -1.67 22.33 -17.65
CA ILE A 608 -2.52 22.17 -16.45
C ILE A 608 -2.19 23.18 -15.34
N TRP A 609 -1.13 23.95 -15.50
CA TRP A 609 -0.56 24.79 -14.47
C TRP A 609 -0.76 26.29 -14.69
N ARG A 610 -0.98 27.02 -13.61
CA ARG A 610 -0.70 28.46 -13.52
C ARG A 610 0.75 28.63 -13.09
N ARG A 611 1.67 28.65 -14.06
CA ARG A 611 3.14 28.58 -13.86
C ARG A 611 3.66 29.60 -12.83
N SER A 612 3.28 30.88 -12.95
CA SER A 612 3.70 31.92 -12.01
C SER A 612 3.24 31.68 -10.58
N ALA A 613 2.07 31.06 -10.40
CA ALA A 613 1.59 30.70 -9.08
C ALA A 613 2.44 29.59 -8.44
N VAL A 614 2.83 28.58 -9.22
CA VAL A 614 3.72 27.50 -8.75
C VAL A 614 5.11 28.07 -8.42
N ASP A 615 5.69 28.90 -9.29
CA ASP A 615 6.97 29.57 -9.05
C ASP A 615 6.92 30.42 -7.74
N GLY A 616 5.77 31.06 -7.47
CA GLY A 616 5.53 31.80 -6.23
C GLY A 616 5.52 30.94 -4.96
N LEU A 617 5.10 29.67 -5.05
CA LEU A 617 5.11 28.78 -3.89
C LEU A 617 6.54 28.43 -3.43
N PHE A 618 7.49 28.24 -4.35
CA PHE A 618 8.90 28.05 -4.01
C PHE A 618 9.46 29.27 -3.30
N ALA A 619 9.18 30.48 -3.83
CA ALA A 619 9.63 31.73 -3.24
C ALA A 619 9.04 31.97 -1.83
N ASP A 620 7.74 31.78 -1.65
CA ASP A 620 7.05 31.96 -0.37
C ASP A 620 7.52 30.93 0.69
N HIS A 621 7.76 29.67 0.28
CA HIS A 621 8.27 28.65 1.20
C HIS A 621 9.70 28.98 1.65
N ARG A 622 10.59 29.34 0.72
CA ARG A 622 11.99 29.71 1.00
C ARG A 622 12.10 30.95 1.88
N ALA A 623 11.20 31.91 1.70
CA ALA A 623 11.11 33.13 2.52
C ALA A 623 10.43 32.88 3.89
N GLY A 624 10.03 31.66 4.21
CA GLY A 624 9.33 31.34 5.46
C GLY A 624 7.94 31.97 5.61
N LYS A 625 7.37 32.51 4.53
CA LYS A 625 6.04 33.16 4.57
C LYS A 625 4.92 32.15 4.77
N ARG A 626 5.06 30.96 4.18
CA ARG A 626 4.08 29.89 4.28
C ARG A 626 4.73 28.54 3.97
N ASP A 627 4.35 27.51 4.74
CA ASP A 627 4.77 26.14 4.47
C ASP A 627 3.96 25.54 3.30
N HIS A 628 4.66 25.26 2.20
CA HIS A 628 4.16 24.59 1.01
C HIS A 628 4.81 23.23 0.77
N SER A 629 5.60 22.73 1.72
CA SER A 629 6.45 21.55 1.56
C SER A 629 5.73 20.31 1.04
N ARG A 630 4.50 20.04 1.49
CA ARG A 630 3.73 18.88 1.01
C ARG A 630 3.38 18.96 -0.48
N PHE A 631 2.97 20.14 -0.96
CA PHE A 631 2.70 20.32 -2.38
C PHE A 631 3.99 20.28 -3.20
N LEU A 632 5.03 20.96 -2.73
CA LEU A 632 6.33 20.98 -3.41
C LEU A 632 6.96 19.58 -3.49
N TYR A 633 6.79 18.77 -2.44
CA TYR A 633 7.20 17.36 -2.47
C TYR A 633 6.44 16.55 -3.53
N ALA A 634 5.12 16.67 -3.56
CA ALA A 634 4.32 16.03 -4.59
C ALA A 634 4.72 16.52 -6.00
N LEU A 635 4.98 17.81 -6.17
CA LEU A 635 5.45 18.36 -7.44
C LEU A 635 6.82 17.79 -7.83
N ALA A 636 7.78 17.72 -6.91
CA ALA A 636 9.11 17.15 -7.17
C ALA A 636 9.04 15.69 -7.60
N VAL A 637 8.26 14.86 -6.89
CA VAL A 637 8.05 13.46 -7.25
C VAL A 637 7.35 13.33 -8.60
N TYR A 638 6.37 14.19 -8.90
CA TYR A 638 5.72 14.22 -10.20
C TYR A 638 6.70 14.57 -11.32
N CYS A 639 7.57 15.56 -11.10
CA CYS A 639 8.62 15.94 -12.06
C CYS A 639 9.62 14.80 -12.30
N LEU A 640 10.03 14.09 -11.25
CA LEU A 640 10.90 12.90 -11.37
C LEU A 640 10.25 11.80 -12.22
N TRP A 641 8.96 11.53 -11.99
CA TRP A 641 8.22 10.57 -12.82
C TRP A 641 8.12 11.05 -14.26
N LYS A 642 7.76 12.31 -14.49
CA LYS A 642 7.57 12.88 -15.83
C LYS A 642 8.86 12.85 -16.66
N ALA A 643 10.00 13.13 -16.04
CA ALA A 643 11.30 13.08 -16.72
C ALA A 643 11.64 11.67 -17.23
N ARG A 644 11.15 10.61 -16.55
CA ARG A 644 11.39 9.21 -16.94
C ARG A 644 10.50 8.72 -18.08
N VAL A 645 9.26 9.20 -18.16
CA VAL A 645 8.30 8.79 -19.20
C VAL A 645 8.38 9.64 -20.47
N ARG A 646 9.25 10.65 -20.51
CA ARG A 646 9.56 11.37 -21.76
C ARG A 646 10.25 10.39 -22.73
N PRO A 647 9.78 10.26 -23.98
CA PRO A 647 10.60 9.61 -24.99
C PRO A 647 11.95 10.33 -25.06
N ALA A 648 13.05 9.58 -25.10
CA ALA A 648 14.36 10.14 -25.40
C ALA A 648 14.23 10.85 -26.76
N SER A 649 14.42 12.16 -26.75
CA SER A 649 14.38 13.03 -27.93
C SER A 649 15.52 12.68 -28.88
#